data_50ed3bb7321693ff56e35c2c0f174df5
#
_entry.id   50ed3bb7321693ff56e35c2c0f174df5
#
_cell.length_a   1.000
_cell.length_b   1.000
_cell.length_c   1.000
_cell.angle_alpha   90.00
_cell.angle_beta   90.00
_cell.angle_gamma   90.00
#
_symmetry.space_group_name_H-M   'P 1'
#
loop_
_entity.id
_entity.type
_entity.pdbx_description
1 polymer ?
#
loop_
_entity_poly.entity_id
_entity_poly.type
_entity_poly.pdbx_seq_one_letter_code
_entity_poly.pdbx_strand_id
1 'polypeptide(L)'
;MIREESAEDNYLSPTKAQPVSQTLDQSRTSTQRAGFRVDLQGLRALAVLLVMCYHIWFSRVSGGVDIFLMLSAFFLTSSTARRIARGQRPPLLDGWLHRFSRLIPQAAVVIIGVVIAAWIILPSTRWLELIDQSNAALFYWQNWYLSDHQVDYYAFNTAAASPLQHFWSLSVQGQIFIIWPLVLAGSALVWKKFFSRRSFALVAGSAFGAIFVGSLAYSIHITATNQQVAYFHTGARLWEFALGSLLALALPWLSTLPEKIRRIGGWAGLVTVIGSGAVLDVQGQFPGFMALVPTVAAALVIAAPAPRSWANPSGLLSLPPLVKLGDLSYGMYLWHWPMLVFYLEVSGNEKASFLAGAILIAASIGASWCTTKFIEKPAIAWQASPSFSRLIPQAGFKLIVQFAVVALGIGVASLPVLAWENNVEHRRALAAAQTDTDNPGANATEDWDPSPAALTLPLATELDGEWQTPGIACEGPNAPEDKRIHFCEQGGDFDGGAPDLVLLGDSHMQHWSAAASAMIEEAGGSWILVYEPGCRYGSDADRVDETCSDFQDAAQDYVADLAPQMVLTTASKTVAAPDAMLRSPGEQETLVDNYAEMIQPLLDAGSRVIAMRDTPRYTYSIPECVDSNKGELDNCDGSAGYALNSVNPVEQFLDSKDYGNQVVSLDMTGLLCPDGVCKAVIGNVLTYLDDSHLSKTFVLSAKRQFATSFKEATNWE
;
A
#
# COMPACT_ATOMS: atom_id res chain seq x y z
N MET A 1 21.62 63.13 -80.46
CA MET A 1 22.24 62.43 -81.58
C MET A 1 22.07 60.97 -81.32
N ILE A 2 21.03 60.31 -81.94
CA ILE A 2 21.23 59.35 -83.03
C ILE A 2 21.77 58.02 -82.50
N ARG A 3 21.12 56.81 -82.51
CA ARG A 3 20.06 56.11 -83.27
C ARG A 3 19.90 54.82 -82.52
N GLU A 4 18.65 54.30 -82.20
CA GLU A 4 17.84 53.39 -83.02
C GLU A 4 18.57 52.20 -83.69
N GLU A 5 18.15 51.03 -83.31
CA GLU A 5 17.55 49.91 -84.12
C GLU A 5 17.47 48.66 -83.28
N SER A 6 16.34 48.10 -82.91
CA SER A 6 15.24 47.33 -83.48
C SER A 6 15.61 45.89 -83.87
N ALA A 7 14.71 45.01 -83.47
CA ALA A 7 14.22 43.71 -83.97
C ALA A 7 15.08 42.47 -83.58
N GLU A 8 14.57 41.28 -83.29
CA GLU A 8 13.29 40.61 -83.65
C GLU A 8 13.12 39.36 -82.78
N ASP A 9 11.91 38.96 -82.63
CA ASP A 9 11.31 37.72 -82.09
C ASP A 9 12.09 36.40 -82.26
N ASN A 10 12.08 35.58 -81.23
CA ASN A 10 11.86 34.16 -81.43
C ASN A 10 11.13 33.47 -80.23
N TYR A 11 9.96 32.99 -80.46
CA TYR A 11 9.10 32.15 -79.63
C TYR A 11 9.81 30.80 -79.35
N LEU A 12 9.93 30.43 -78.08
CA LEU A 12 9.99 29.03 -77.68
C LEU A 12 9.25 28.81 -76.34
N SER A 13 8.39 27.83 -76.34
CA SER A 13 7.40 27.40 -75.31
C SER A 13 7.94 27.14 -73.91
N PRO A 14 7.13 27.30 -72.87
CA PRO A 14 7.56 27.04 -71.47
C PRO A 14 7.51 25.54 -71.15
N THR A 15 8.69 25.01 -70.83
CA THR A 15 8.87 23.70 -70.19
C THR A 15 8.38 23.77 -68.74
N LYS A 16 7.48 22.89 -68.34
CA LYS A 16 6.94 22.74 -67.00
C LYS A 16 8.07 22.54 -65.99
N ALA A 17 8.28 23.49 -65.09
CA ALA A 17 9.08 23.32 -63.89
C ALA A 17 8.35 22.47 -62.89
N GLN A 18 8.85 21.28 -62.56
CA GLN A 18 8.42 20.49 -61.41
C GLN A 18 8.84 21.16 -60.11
N PRO A 19 8.01 21.11 -59.02
CA PRO A 19 8.34 21.79 -57.78
C PRO A 19 9.44 21.05 -56.99
N VAL A 20 10.57 21.71 -56.79
CA VAL A 20 11.74 21.31 -55.97
C VAL A 20 11.43 21.42 -54.46
N SER A 21 10.18 21.19 -54.01
CA SER A 21 9.82 21.35 -52.60
C SER A 21 9.76 20.04 -51.78
N GLN A 22 9.95 18.86 -52.41
CA GLN A 22 9.84 17.58 -51.65
C GLN A 22 11.17 16.98 -51.17
N THR A 23 12.30 17.42 -51.67
CA THR A 23 13.62 16.88 -51.29
C THR A 23 14.31 17.63 -50.14
N LEU A 24 13.89 18.83 -49.78
CA LEU A 24 14.45 19.59 -48.66
C LEU A 24 13.82 19.30 -47.32
N ASP A 25 12.62 18.69 -47.26
CA ASP A 25 11.94 18.37 -46.01
C ASP A 25 12.38 17.01 -45.44
N GLN A 26 12.81 16.07 -46.29
CA GLN A 26 13.38 14.80 -45.84
C GLN A 26 14.79 14.90 -45.28
N SER A 27 15.59 15.87 -45.70
CA SER A 27 16.92 16.11 -45.16
C SER A 27 16.91 16.89 -43.83
N ARG A 28 15.88 17.71 -43.57
CA ARG A 28 15.71 18.41 -42.29
C ARG A 28 15.19 17.48 -41.18
N THR A 29 14.43 16.45 -41.50
CA THR A 29 13.95 15.45 -40.52
C THR A 29 15.02 14.42 -40.13
N SER A 30 16.04 14.20 -40.97
CA SER A 30 17.13 13.26 -40.68
C SER A 30 18.26 13.83 -39.82
N THR A 31 18.51 15.16 -39.87
CA THR A 31 19.61 15.81 -39.14
C THR A 31 19.26 16.19 -37.69
N GLN A 32 17.98 16.24 -37.32
CA GLN A 32 17.57 16.53 -35.91
C GLN A 32 17.54 15.32 -34.96
N ARG A 33 17.75 14.10 -35.47
CA ARG A 33 17.69 12.87 -34.68
C ARG A 33 19.03 12.18 -34.39
N ALA A 34 20.13 12.75 -34.77
CA ALA A 34 21.47 12.19 -34.48
C ALA A 34 21.86 12.37 -33.02
N GLY A 35 21.30 11.56 -32.13
CA GLY A 35 21.57 11.54 -30.67
C GLY A 35 20.48 10.94 -29.80
N PHE A 36 19.34 10.59 -30.38
CA PHE A 36 18.23 9.99 -29.61
C PHE A 36 18.38 8.46 -29.62
N ARG A 37 18.57 7.86 -28.40
CA ARG A 37 18.68 6.43 -28.16
C ARG A 37 17.29 5.81 -28.18
N VAL A 38 16.83 5.36 -29.35
CA VAL A 38 15.49 4.77 -29.57
C VAL A 38 15.34 3.43 -28.84
N ASP A 39 16.42 2.70 -28.72
CA ASP A 39 16.50 1.43 -27.97
C ASP A 39 16.15 1.57 -26.48
N LEU A 40 16.41 2.74 -25.88
CA LEU A 40 16.01 3.00 -24.50
C LEU A 40 14.49 3.16 -24.33
N GLN A 41 13.77 3.54 -25.37
CA GLN A 41 12.31 3.48 -25.34
C GLN A 41 11.81 2.02 -25.34
N GLY A 42 12.46 1.16 -26.13
CA GLY A 42 12.18 -0.27 -26.11
C GLY A 42 12.49 -0.93 -24.74
N LEU A 43 13.58 -0.50 -24.09
CA LEU A 43 13.89 -0.97 -22.72
C LEU A 43 12.81 -0.54 -21.72
N ARG A 44 12.29 0.69 -21.83
CA ARG A 44 11.16 1.16 -21.02
C ARG A 44 9.88 0.35 -21.28
N ALA A 45 9.60 0.02 -22.55
CA ALA A 45 8.49 -0.84 -22.91
C ALA A 45 8.62 -2.22 -22.28
N LEU A 46 9.79 -2.83 -22.37
CA LEU A 46 10.07 -4.13 -21.76
C LEU A 46 9.88 -4.09 -20.25
N ALA A 47 10.43 -3.07 -19.58
CA ALA A 47 10.32 -2.92 -18.14
C ALA A 47 8.86 -2.80 -17.67
N VAL A 48 8.00 -1.97 -18.33
CA VAL A 48 6.60 -1.85 -17.94
C VAL A 48 5.81 -3.12 -18.25
N LEU A 49 6.08 -3.79 -19.38
CA LEU A 49 5.42 -5.05 -19.70
C LEU A 49 5.76 -6.15 -18.67
N LEU A 50 7.01 -6.22 -18.23
CA LEU A 50 7.40 -7.12 -17.15
C LEU A 50 6.66 -6.79 -15.85
N VAL A 51 6.59 -5.52 -15.45
CA VAL A 51 5.80 -5.12 -14.26
C VAL A 51 4.36 -5.59 -14.39
N MET A 52 3.70 -5.29 -15.51
CA MET A 52 2.29 -5.68 -15.73
C MET A 52 2.09 -7.19 -15.69
N CYS A 53 2.93 -7.95 -16.42
CA CYS A 53 2.83 -9.41 -16.46
C CYS A 53 3.01 -10.03 -15.07
N TYR A 54 4.00 -9.55 -14.31
CA TYR A 54 4.29 -10.11 -12.99
C TYR A 54 3.24 -9.76 -11.96
N HIS A 55 2.68 -8.55 -11.97
CA HIS A 55 1.55 -8.18 -11.11
C HIS A 55 0.29 -8.98 -11.44
N ILE A 56 -0.04 -9.13 -12.72
CA ILE A 56 -1.32 -9.72 -13.15
C ILE A 56 -1.36 -11.24 -12.97
N TRP A 57 -0.26 -11.95 -13.27
CA TRP A 57 -0.28 -13.42 -13.31
C TRP A 57 0.56 -14.11 -12.25
N PHE A 58 1.55 -13.45 -11.68
CA PHE A 58 2.51 -14.09 -10.80
C PHE A 58 2.50 -13.56 -9.37
N SER A 59 1.81 -12.44 -9.10
CA SER A 59 1.83 -11.74 -7.79
C SER A 59 3.27 -11.55 -7.26
N ARG A 60 4.20 -11.16 -8.17
CA ARG A 60 5.64 -11.04 -7.89
C ARG A 60 6.20 -9.72 -8.40
N VAL A 61 7.36 -9.35 -7.87
CA VAL A 61 8.15 -8.19 -8.34
C VAL A 61 9.07 -8.61 -9.47
N SER A 62 9.12 -7.81 -10.54
CA SER A 62 9.92 -8.09 -11.74
C SER A 62 11.28 -7.38 -11.80
N GLY A 63 11.56 -6.46 -10.87
CA GLY A 63 12.69 -5.51 -11.00
C GLY A 63 12.49 -4.43 -12.08
N GLY A 64 11.33 -4.42 -12.74
CA GLY A 64 11.03 -3.43 -13.80
C GLY A 64 10.93 -2.01 -13.27
N VAL A 65 10.43 -1.82 -12.05
CA VAL A 65 10.36 -0.50 -11.39
C VAL A 65 11.77 0.03 -11.15
N ASP A 66 12.68 -0.78 -10.65
CA ASP A 66 14.08 -0.42 -10.36
C ASP A 66 14.81 0.04 -11.63
N ILE A 67 14.52 -0.61 -12.76
CA ILE A 67 15.01 -0.18 -14.08
C ILE A 67 14.46 1.23 -14.43
N PHE A 68 13.18 1.53 -14.14
CA PHE A 68 12.62 2.86 -14.37
C PHE A 68 13.27 3.93 -13.50
N LEU A 69 13.53 3.63 -12.21
CA LEU A 69 14.18 4.55 -11.29
C LEU A 69 15.59 4.88 -11.78
N MET A 70 16.37 3.85 -12.14
CA MET A 70 17.72 4.01 -12.73
C MET A 70 17.68 4.80 -14.04
N LEU A 71 16.79 4.49 -14.98
CA LEU A 71 16.68 5.20 -16.27
C LEU A 71 16.31 6.66 -16.10
N SER A 72 15.47 6.99 -15.12
CA SER A 72 15.08 8.38 -14.83
C SER A 72 16.28 9.23 -14.44
N ALA A 73 17.14 8.75 -13.57
CA ALA A 73 18.37 9.43 -13.19
C ALA A 73 19.41 9.43 -14.31
N PHE A 74 19.49 8.36 -15.09
CA PHE A 74 20.36 8.32 -16.28
C PHE A 74 20.04 9.44 -17.27
N PHE A 75 18.77 9.61 -17.66
CA PHE A 75 18.36 10.67 -18.58
C PHE A 75 18.56 12.06 -17.98
N LEU A 76 18.21 12.23 -16.71
CA LEU A 76 18.35 13.49 -16.00
C LEU A 76 19.82 13.93 -15.93
N THR A 77 20.70 13.03 -15.51
CA THR A 77 22.14 13.29 -15.40
C THR A 77 22.79 13.50 -16.76
N SER A 78 22.47 12.65 -17.77
CA SER A 78 23.00 12.80 -19.13
C SER A 78 22.63 14.15 -19.76
N SER A 79 21.38 14.61 -19.56
CA SER A 79 20.93 15.89 -20.11
C SER A 79 21.59 17.07 -19.40
N THR A 80 21.69 17.03 -18.07
CA THR A 80 22.26 18.11 -17.25
C THR A 80 23.77 18.19 -17.41
N ALA A 81 24.49 17.06 -17.45
CA ALA A 81 25.94 17.03 -17.69
C ALA A 81 26.31 17.61 -19.03
N ARG A 82 25.56 17.31 -20.12
CA ARG A 82 25.77 17.94 -21.44
C ARG A 82 25.57 19.46 -21.41
N ARG A 83 24.61 19.98 -20.64
CA ARG A 83 24.42 21.43 -20.45
C ARG A 83 25.59 22.08 -19.74
N ILE A 84 26.04 21.46 -18.62
CA ILE A 84 27.18 21.92 -17.83
C ILE A 84 28.46 21.93 -18.71
N ALA A 85 28.69 20.89 -19.52
CA ALA A 85 29.81 20.81 -20.45
C ALA A 85 29.82 21.94 -21.52
N ARG A 86 28.62 22.47 -21.86
CA ARG A 86 28.44 23.64 -22.74
C ARG A 86 28.54 24.99 -22.01
N GLY A 87 28.93 24.99 -20.72
CA GLY A 87 29.00 26.19 -19.89
C GLY A 87 27.66 26.75 -19.40
N GLN A 88 26.55 26.05 -19.66
CA GLN A 88 25.22 26.47 -19.24
C GLN A 88 24.95 26.11 -17.77
N ARG A 89 24.12 26.91 -17.09
CA ARG A 89 23.65 26.58 -15.73
C ARG A 89 22.62 25.47 -15.78
N PRO A 90 22.58 24.57 -14.74
CA PRO A 90 21.49 23.61 -14.59
C PRO A 90 20.14 24.34 -14.49
N PRO A 91 19.11 23.92 -15.24
CA PRO A 91 17.78 24.53 -15.16
C PRO A 91 17.05 23.96 -13.96
N LEU A 92 17.04 24.64 -12.82
CA LEU A 92 16.35 24.15 -11.62
C LEU A 92 14.84 24.32 -11.78
N LEU A 93 14.33 25.53 -11.69
CA LEU A 93 12.88 25.81 -11.72
C LEU A 93 12.22 25.37 -13.05
N ASP A 94 12.75 25.79 -14.20
CA ASP A 94 12.25 25.37 -15.52
C ASP A 94 12.32 23.83 -15.68
N GLY A 95 13.36 23.21 -15.13
CA GLY A 95 13.52 21.76 -15.15
C GLY A 95 12.50 21.04 -14.30
N TRP A 96 12.18 21.54 -13.11
CA TRP A 96 11.14 20.98 -12.21
C TRP A 96 9.77 21.15 -12.83
N LEU A 97 9.37 22.36 -13.16
CA LEU A 97 8.07 22.65 -13.75
C LEU A 97 7.84 21.87 -15.05
N HIS A 98 8.87 21.73 -15.91
CA HIS A 98 8.76 20.96 -17.15
C HIS A 98 8.48 19.48 -16.90
N ARG A 99 9.04 18.86 -15.85
CA ARG A 99 8.78 17.45 -15.51
C ARG A 99 7.41 17.28 -14.89
N PHE A 100 7.09 18.05 -13.87
CA PHE A 100 5.80 17.94 -13.18
C PHE A 100 4.64 18.32 -14.09
N SER A 101 4.76 19.33 -14.93
CA SER A 101 3.71 19.68 -15.90
C SER A 101 3.47 18.62 -16.97
N ARG A 102 4.39 17.66 -17.13
CA ARG A 102 4.22 16.50 -17.98
C ARG A 102 3.59 15.31 -17.25
N LEU A 103 3.97 15.09 -15.99
CA LEU A 103 3.57 13.89 -15.23
C LEU A 103 2.20 14.07 -14.55
N ILE A 104 1.97 15.20 -13.90
CA ILE A 104 0.77 15.47 -13.09
C ILE A 104 -0.54 15.34 -13.89
N PRO A 105 -0.67 15.84 -15.14
CA PRO A 105 -1.96 15.74 -15.83
C PRO A 105 -2.45 14.30 -16.04
N GLN A 106 -1.57 13.36 -16.36
CA GLN A 106 -1.96 11.95 -16.49
C GLN A 106 -2.23 11.32 -15.12
N ALA A 107 -1.38 11.59 -14.11
CA ALA A 107 -1.58 11.10 -12.75
C ALA A 107 -2.92 11.59 -12.18
N ALA A 108 -3.25 12.87 -12.36
CA ALA A 108 -4.52 13.45 -11.94
C ALA A 108 -5.74 12.74 -12.53
N VAL A 109 -5.71 12.45 -13.84
CA VAL A 109 -6.80 11.71 -14.50
C VAL A 109 -6.97 10.31 -13.93
N VAL A 110 -5.86 9.62 -13.63
CA VAL A 110 -5.91 8.29 -13.03
C VAL A 110 -6.45 8.37 -11.60
N ILE A 111 -5.98 9.29 -10.77
CA ILE A 111 -6.48 9.48 -9.40
C ILE A 111 -7.98 9.78 -9.41
N ILE A 112 -8.46 10.70 -10.27
CA ILE A 112 -9.88 10.98 -10.42
C ILE A 112 -10.65 9.71 -10.80
N GLY A 113 -10.16 8.96 -11.79
CA GLY A 113 -10.78 7.70 -12.22
C GLY A 113 -10.82 6.66 -11.10
N VAL A 114 -9.76 6.55 -10.32
CA VAL A 114 -9.68 5.64 -9.17
C VAL A 114 -10.66 6.06 -8.07
N VAL A 115 -10.70 7.33 -7.69
CA VAL A 115 -11.62 7.84 -6.65
C VAL A 115 -13.07 7.60 -7.04
N ILE A 116 -13.44 7.89 -8.30
CA ILE A 116 -14.81 7.65 -8.78
C ILE A 116 -15.14 6.14 -8.81
N ALA A 117 -14.21 5.31 -9.31
CA ALA A 117 -14.42 3.86 -9.36
C ALA A 117 -14.50 3.25 -7.96
N ALA A 118 -13.66 3.69 -7.04
CA ALA A 118 -13.65 3.24 -5.66
C ALA A 118 -14.94 3.58 -4.91
N TRP A 119 -15.45 4.79 -5.11
CA TRP A 119 -16.73 5.19 -4.53
C TRP A 119 -17.90 4.30 -4.97
N ILE A 120 -17.81 3.71 -6.17
CA ILE A 120 -18.86 2.85 -6.75
C ILE A 120 -18.63 1.37 -6.39
N ILE A 121 -17.37 0.92 -6.35
CA ILE A 121 -17.00 -0.50 -6.31
C ILE A 121 -16.55 -0.94 -4.91
N LEU A 122 -15.76 -0.10 -4.21
CA LEU A 122 -15.17 -0.52 -2.95
C LEU A 122 -16.13 -0.33 -1.76
N PRO A 123 -16.09 -1.23 -0.77
CA PRO A 123 -16.81 -1.05 0.48
C PRO A 123 -16.32 0.20 1.22
N SER A 124 -17.21 0.79 2.01
CA SER A 124 -16.90 2.04 2.72
C SER A 124 -15.85 1.89 3.82
N THR A 125 -15.57 0.68 4.27
CA THR A 125 -14.44 0.33 5.16
C THR A 125 -13.09 0.80 4.62
N ARG A 126 -12.91 0.82 3.29
CA ARG A 126 -11.66 1.19 2.61
C ARG A 126 -11.58 2.66 2.20
N TRP A 127 -12.60 3.47 2.50
CA TRP A 127 -12.71 4.82 1.96
C TRP A 127 -11.73 5.80 2.59
N LEU A 128 -11.56 5.80 3.91
CA LEU A 128 -10.63 6.72 4.59
C LEU A 128 -9.19 6.49 4.14
N GLU A 129 -8.76 5.24 4.15
CA GLU A 129 -7.43 4.87 3.68
C GLU A 129 -7.19 5.35 2.24
N LEU A 130 -8.17 5.18 1.34
CA LEU A 130 -8.01 5.60 -0.05
C LEU A 130 -8.04 7.13 -0.23
N ILE A 131 -8.79 7.86 0.60
CA ILE A 131 -8.76 9.33 0.65
C ILE A 131 -7.35 9.80 1.01
N ASP A 132 -6.78 9.26 2.09
CA ASP A 132 -5.42 9.60 2.54
C ASP A 132 -4.38 9.24 1.50
N GLN A 133 -4.48 8.06 0.90
CA GLN A 133 -3.60 7.64 -0.18
C GLN A 133 -3.76 8.48 -1.44
N SER A 134 -4.96 8.97 -1.76
CA SER A 134 -5.19 9.88 -2.88
C SER A 134 -4.46 11.21 -2.67
N ASN A 135 -4.55 11.78 -1.47
CA ASN A 135 -3.81 12.96 -1.07
C ASN A 135 -2.29 12.70 -1.12
N ALA A 136 -1.84 11.60 -0.56
CA ALA A 136 -0.43 11.21 -0.57
C ALA A 136 0.13 11.02 -1.99
N ALA A 137 -0.62 10.38 -2.89
CA ALA A 137 -0.25 10.17 -4.29
C ALA A 137 -0.18 11.50 -5.07
N LEU A 138 -1.16 12.40 -4.87
CA LEU A 138 -1.26 13.69 -5.53
C LEU A 138 -0.08 14.60 -5.21
N PHE A 139 0.39 14.59 -3.95
CA PHE A 139 1.50 15.40 -3.47
C PHE A 139 2.86 14.67 -3.47
N TYR A 140 2.97 13.49 -4.07
CA TYR A 140 4.21 12.72 -4.21
C TYR A 140 4.86 12.29 -2.89
N TRP A 141 4.06 11.90 -1.89
CA TRP A 141 4.56 11.33 -0.63
C TRP A 141 3.93 9.99 -0.25
N GLN A 142 3.23 9.34 -1.19
CA GLN A 142 2.63 8.02 -1.05
C GLN A 142 3.57 6.95 -0.47
N ASN A 143 4.85 6.99 -0.85
CA ASN A 143 5.83 6.04 -0.37
C ASN A 143 6.13 6.19 1.13
N TRP A 144 6.04 7.39 1.67
CA TRP A 144 6.17 7.62 3.11
C TRP A 144 4.93 7.17 3.87
N TYR A 145 3.75 7.43 3.32
CA TYR A 145 2.49 6.94 3.86
C TYR A 145 2.52 5.41 4.00
N LEU A 146 2.85 4.67 2.94
CA LEU A 146 2.92 3.21 2.96
C LEU A 146 4.02 2.66 3.86
N SER A 147 5.15 3.37 3.96
CA SER A 147 6.26 3.01 4.86
C SER A 147 5.88 3.18 6.34
N ASP A 148 5.17 4.25 6.68
CA ASP A 148 4.72 4.57 8.03
C ASP A 148 3.66 3.59 8.53
N HIS A 149 2.74 3.20 7.65
CA HIS A 149 1.70 2.19 7.94
C HIS A 149 2.19 0.74 7.74
N GLN A 150 3.47 0.52 7.51
CA GLN A 150 4.12 -0.78 7.34
C GLN A 150 3.37 -1.73 6.37
N VAL A 151 2.83 -1.16 5.29
CA VAL A 151 2.06 -1.93 4.30
C VAL A 151 2.93 -3.02 3.69
N ASP A 152 2.45 -4.27 3.72
CA ASP A 152 3.14 -5.38 3.09
C ASP A 152 2.88 -5.40 1.58
N TYR A 153 3.92 -5.09 0.80
CA TYR A 153 3.84 -5.15 -0.67
C TYR A 153 3.74 -6.59 -1.20
N TYR A 154 4.11 -7.58 -0.41
CA TYR A 154 4.10 -9.00 -0.76
C TYR A 154 2.88 -9.74 -0.22
N ALA A 155 1.93 -9.04 0.42
CA ALA A 155 0.69 -9.64 0.89
C ALA A 155 0.01 -10.44 -0.21
N PHE A 156 -0.40 -11.67 0.11
CA PHE A 156 -0.93 -12.63 -0.86
C PHE A 156 -2.24 -12.17 -1.51
N ASN A 157 -3.00 -11.31 -0.84
CA ASN A 157 -4.27 -10.80 -1.33
C ASN A 157 -4.11 -9.47 -2.09
N THR A 158 -3.91 -9.55 -3.41
CA THR A 158 -3.82 -8.34 -4.26
C THR A 158 -5.15 -7.57 -4.33
N ALA A 159 -6.30 -8.20 -4.10
CA ALA A 159 -7.59 -7.52 -4.07
C ALA A 159 -7.70 -6.57 -2.86
N ALA A 160 -7.13 -6.94 -1.72
CA ALA A 160 -7.06 -6.09 -0.53
C ALA A 160 -6.09 -4.90 -0.68
N ALA A 161 -5.20 -4.91 -1.68
CA ALA A 161 -4.25 -3.82 -1.88
C ALA A 161 -4.95 -2.55 -2.37
N SER A 162 -4.42 -1.39 -1.97
CA SER A 162 -4.93 -0.11 -2.45
C SER A 162 -4.77 0.06 -3.96
N PRO A 163 -5.80 0.53 -4.69
CA PRO A 163 -5.69 0.86 -6.12
C PRO A 163 -4.62 1.91 -6.44
N LEU A 164 -4.18 2.69 -5.45
CA LEU A 164 -3.14 3.72 -5.59
C LEU A 164 -1.77 3.28 -5.07
N GLN A 165 -1.63 2.06 -4.52
CA GLN A 165 -0.38 1.60 -3.91
C GLN A 165 0.84 1.82 -4.83
N HIS A 166 0.72 1.52 -6.12
CA HIS A 166 1.82 1.65 -7.09
C HIS A 166 2.36 3.08 -7.29
N PHE A 167 1.64 4.13 -6.81
CA PHE A 167 2.12 5.51 -6.82
C PHE A 167 3.33 5.75 -5.92
N TRP A 168 3.69 4.81 -5.04
CA TRP A 168 4.89 4.90 -4.22
C TRP A 168 6.15 5.19 -5.05
N SER A 169 6.32 4.49 -6.17
CA SER A 169 7.52 4.64 -7.02
C SER A 169 7.56 6.00 -7.73
N LEU A 170 6.39 6.54 -8.09
CA LEU A 170 6.25 7.89 -8.64
C LEU A 170 6.58 8.95 -7.60
N SER A 171 6.20 8.72 -6.33
CA SER A 171 6.53 9.60 -5.21
C SER A 171 8.04 9.66 -4.99
N VAL A 172 8.71 8.52 -4.90
CA VAL A 172 10.18 8.45 -4.84
C VAL A 172 10.80 9.15 -6.06
N GLN A 173 10.33 8.88 -7.27
CA GLN A 173 10.82 9.49 -8.50
C GLN A 173 10.63 11.01 -8.51
N GLY A 174 9.47 11.52 -8.05
CA GLY A 174 9.17 12.94 -7.92
C GLY A 174 10.13 13.66 -6.97
N GLN A 175 10.40 13.07 -5.81
CA GLN A 175 11.38 13.57 -4.84
C GLN A 175 12.78 13.65 -5.47
N ILE A 176 13.18 12.64 -6.22
CA ILE A 176 14.47 12.63 -6.93
C ILE A 176 14.52 13.69 -8.05
N PHE A 177 13.44 13.95 -8.75
CA PHE A 177 13.41 15.03 -9.73
C PHE A 177 13.65 16.41 -9.12
N ILE A 178 13.41 16.58 -7.82
CA ILE A 178 13.75 17.79 -7.05
C ILE A 178 15.22 17.74 -6.57
N ILE A 179 15.63 16.63 -5.95
CA ILE A 179 16.92 16.49 -5.27
C ILE A 179 18.09 16.39 -6.27
N TRP A 180 17.97 15.59 -7.34
CA TRP A 180 19.09 15.33 -8.28
C TRP A 180 19.62 16.57 -9.01
N PRO A 181 18.78 17.50 -9.52
CA PRO A 181 19.26 18.75 -10.06
C PRO A 181 20.05 19.58 -9.04
N LEU A 182 19.72 19.53 -7.76
CA LEU A 182 20.44 20.22 -6.68
C LEU A 182 21.82 19.57 -6.46
N VAL A 183 21.89 18.23 -6.41
CA VAL A 183 23.15 17.49 -6.32
C VAL A 183 24.06 17.80 -7.50
N LEU A 184 23.52 17.81 -8.73
CA LEU A 184 24.27 18.15 -9.94
C LEU A 184 24.72 19.62 -9.94
N ALA A 185 23.88 20.54 -9.50
CA ALA A 185 24.23 21.96 -9.39
C ALA A 185 25.31 22.19 -8.31
N GLY A 186 25.17 21.57 -7.14
CA GLY A 186 26.17 21.58 -6.08
C GLY A 186 27.52 21.00 -6.56
N SER A 187 27.48 19.85 -7.25
CA SER A 187 28.68 19.26 -7.85
C SER A 187 29.33 20.20 -8.89
N ALA A 188 28.54 20.94 -9.69
CA ALA A 188 29.04 21.91 -10.66
C ALA A 188 29.69 23.13 -9.97
N LEU A 189 29.13 23.59 -8.85
CA LEU A 189 29.70 24.66 -8.05
C LEU A 189 31.04 24.24 -7.43
N VAL A 190 31.07 23.07 -6.79
CA VAL A 190 32.29 22.47 -6.19
C VAL A 190 33.37 22.27 -7.28
N TRP A 191 32.97 21.71 -8.43
CA TRP A 191 33.88 21.56 -9.57
C TRP A 191 34.50 22.87 -10.01
N LYS A 192 33.67 23.90 -10.26
CA LYS A 192 34.18 25.22 -10.72
C LYS A 192 35.07 25.90 -9.70
N LYS A 193 34.76 25.81 -8.42
CA LYS A 193 35.45 26.51 -7.34
C LYS A 193 36.79 25.84 -6.95
N PHE A 194 36.78 24.51 -6.83
CA PHE A 194 37.89 23.78 -6.21
C PHE A 194 38.59 22.80 -7.15
N PHE A 195 37.92 22.30 -8.20
CA PHE A 195 38.39 21.19 -9.02
C PHE A 195 38.32 21.48 -10.51
N SER A 196 38.42 22.74 -10.93
CA SER A 196 38.28 23.15 -12.34
C SER A 196 39.29 22.49 -13.31
N ARG A 197 40.41 21.99 -12.78
CA ARG A 197 41.41 21.20 -13.55
C ARG A 197 41.03 19.72 -13.72
N ARG A 198 40.06 19.20 -12.97
CA ARG A 198 39.54 17.85 -13.12
C ARG A 198 38.30 17.86 -14.01
N SER A 199 37.86 16.67 -14.47
CA SER A 199 36.60 16.59 -15.21
C SER A 199 35.39 16.74 -14.25
N PHE A 200 34.32 17.39 -14.71
CA PHE A 200 33.06 17.47 -13.99
C PHE A 200 32.54 16.08 -13.63
N ALA A 201 32.70 15.08 -14.54
CA ALA A 201 32.27 13.71 -14.33
C ALA A 201 32.94 13.05 -13.11
N LEU A 202 34.18 13.40 -12.78
CA LEU A 202 34.85 12.89 -11.57
C LEU A 202 34.22 13.46 -10.30
N VAL A 203 33.96 14.77 -10.25
CA VAL A 203 33.38 15.41 -9.05
C VAL A 203 31.94 14.95 -8.82
N ALA A 204 31.11 14.96 -9.87
CA ALA A 204 29.74 14.45 -9.77
C ALA A 204 29.72 12.94 -9.53
N GLY A 205 30.63 12.18 -10.13
CA GLY A 205 30.78 10.74 -9.93
C GLY A 205 31.14 10.38 -8.50
N SER A 206 32.02 11.18 -7.82
CA SER A 206 32.33 10.97 -6.40
C SER A 206 31.10 11.20 -5.51
N ALA A 207 30.30 12.25 -5.79
CA ALA A 207 29.07 12.52 -5.06
C ALA A 207 28.05 11.39 -5.22
N PHE A 208 27.78 10.96 -6.45
CA PHE A 208 26.86 9.84 -6.71
C PHE A 208 27.42 8.50 -6.25
N GLY A 209 28.72 8.30 -6.26
CA GLY A 209 29.38 7.13 -5.68
C GLY A 209 29.17 7.03 -4.18
N ALA A 210 29.28 8.13 -3.46
CA ALA A 210 29.01 8.18 -2.03
C ALA A 210 27.52 7.89 -1.72
N ILE A 211 26.59 8.47 -2.51
CA ILE A 211 25.16 8.20 -2.38
C ILE A 211 24.88 6.71 -2.67
N PHE A 212 25.49 6.15 -3.73
CA PHE A 212 25.34 4.74 -4.09
C PHE A 212 25.73 3.81 -2.95
N VAL A 213 26.94 3.98 -2.40
CA VAL A 213 27.45 3.12 -1.34
C VAL A 213 26.62 3.27 -0.05
N GLY A 214 26.36 4.52 0.38
CA GLY A 214 25.61 4.77 1.61
C GLY A 214 24.16 4.28 1.54
N SER A 215 23.47 4.55 0.43
CA SER A 215 22.08 4.10 0.25
C SER A 215 21.97 2.59 0.06
N LEU A 216 22.91 1.94 -0.66
CA LEU A 216 22.91 0.48 -0.81
C LEU A 216 23.17 -0.22 0.52
N ALA A 217 24.14 0.26 1.31
CA ALA A 217 24.40 -0.27 2.64
C ALA A 217 23.16 -0.12 3.56
N TYR A 218 22.50 1.04 3.53
CA TYR A 218 21.26 1.27 4.24
C TYR A 218 20.13 0.37 3.74
N SER A 219 19.98 0.20 2.41
CA SER A 219 18.98 -0.69 1.81
C SER A 219 19.16 -2.14 2.28
N ILE A 220 20.39 -2.65 2.28
CA ILE A 220 20.69 -4.02 2.76
C ILE A 220 20.33 -4.16 4.25
N HIS A 221 20.71 -3.18 5.07
CA HIS A 221 20.43 -3.21 6.51
C HIS A 221 18.93 -3.17 6.81
N ILE A 222 18.20 -2.19 6.26
CA ILE A 222 16.78 -2.02 6.55
C ILE A 222 15.93 -3.16 5.94
N THR A 223 16.34 -3.76 4.81
CA THR A 223 15.65 -4.93 4.25
C THR A 223 15.77 -6.15 5.18
N ALA A 224 16.90 -6.29 5.87
CA ALA A 224 17.11 -7.40 6.80
C ALA A 224 16.38 -7.21 8.14
N THR A 225 16.09 -5.96 8.53
CA THR A 225 15.46 -5.64 9.84
C THR A 225 13.97 -5.32 9.71
N ASN A 226 13.54 -4.67 8.63
CA ASN A 226 12.15 -4.35 8.34
C ASN A 226 11.95 -4.19 6.83
N GLN A 227 11.59 -5.28 6.15
CA GLN A 227 11.42 -5.30 4.70
C GLN A 227 10.25 -4.42 4.23
N GLN A 228 9.16 -4.36 4.96
CA GLN A 228 7.97 -3.57 4.61
C GLN A 228 8.34 -2.10 4.49
N VAL A 229 9.03 -1.55 5.47
CA VAL A 229 9.56 -0.19 5.43
C VAL A 229 10.60 -0.03 4.32
N ALA A 230 11.54 -0.97 4.16
CA ALA A 230 12.62 -0.88 3.17
C ALA A 230 12.10 -0.74 1.75
N TYR A 231 10.99 -1.38 1.43
CA TYR A 231 10.43 -1.40 0.08
C TYR A 231 10.04 -0.01 -0.42
N PHE A 232 9.44 0.81 0.45
CA PHE A 232 8.92 2.13 0.13
C PHE A 232 9.86 3.28 0.48
N HIS A 233 10.83 3.07 1.38
CA HIS A 233 11.65 4.12 1.93
C HIS A 233 12.59 4.75 0.90
N THR A 234 12.49 6.07 0.66
CA THR A 234 13.29 6.78 -0.34
C THR A 234 14.80 6.54 -0.15
N GLY A 235 15.29 6.59 1.10
CA GLY A 235 16.71 6.37 1.40
C GLY A 235 17.23 5.00 0.98
N ALA A 236 16.40 3.96 1.05
CA ALA A 236 16.73 2.61 0.63
C ALA A 236 16.77 2.44 -0.90
N ARG A 237 16.23 3.41 -1.66
CA ARG A 237 16.12 3.39 -3.13
C ARG A 237 17.05 4.36 -3.85
N LEU A 238 17.72 5.30 -3.13
CA LEU A 238 18.59 6.32 -3.76
C LEU A 238 19.74 5.71 -4.58
N TRP A 239 20.24 4.54 -4.20
CA TRP A 239 21.35 3.89 -4.89
C TRP A 239 21.00 3.50 -6.33
N GLU A 240 19.75 3.17 -6.65
CA GLU A 240 19.29 2.84 -8.01
C GLU A 240 19.41 4.08 -8.92
N PHE A 241 18.98 5.23 -8.43
CA PHE A 241 19.15 6.51 -9.15
C PHE A 241 20.61 6.91 -9.25
N ALA A 242 21.40 6.69 -8.19
CA ALA A 242 22.83 6.96 -8.19
C ALA A 242 23.56 6.08 -9.22
N LEU A 243 23.19 4.79 -9.33
CA LEU A 243 23.72 3.88 -10.36
C LEU A 243 23.42 4.41 -11.78
N GLY A 244 22.19 4.87 -12.03
CA GLY A 244 21.81 5.49 -13.30
C GLY A 244 22.64 6.72 -13.62
N SER A 245 22.93 7.55 -12.61
CA SER A 245 23.77 8.75 -12.75
C SER A 245 25.23 8.39 -13.00
N LEU A 246 25.78 7.42 -12.28
CA LEU A 246 27.14 6.90 -12.48
C LEU A 246 27.30 6.32 -13.89
N LEU A 247 26.31 5.55 -14.35
CA LEU A 247 26.28 5.01 -15.72
C LEU A 247 26.28 6.13 -16.77
N ALA A 248 25.48 7.20 -16.56
CA ALA A 248 25.44 8.34 -17.47
C ALA A 248 26.79 9.05 -17.59
N LEU A 249 27.49 9.21 -16.49
CA LEU A 249 28.82 9.84 -16.43
C LEU A 249 29.92 8.92 -16.98
N ALA A 250 29.81 7.61 -16.78
CA ALA A 250 30.78 6.61 -17.24
C ALA A 250 30.57 6.18 -18.70
N LEU A 251 29.42 6.45 -19.30
CA LEU A 251 29.08 5.98 -20.66
C LEU A 251 30.11 6.34 -21.75
N PRO A 252 30.72 7.55 -21.78
CA PRO A 252 31.79 7.87 -22.72
C PRO A 252 32.98 6.92 -22.61
N TRP A 253 33.38 6.57 -21.37
CA TRP A 253 34.46 5.63 -21.11
C TRP A 253 34.05 4.19 -21.47
N LEU A 254 32.86 3.74 -21.07
CA LEU A 254 32.32 2.43 -21.41
C LEU A 254 32.25 2.22 -22.94
N SER A 255 32.02 3.29 -23.68
CA SER A 255 31.97 3.25 -25.15
C SER A 255 33.35 2.96 -25.80
N THR A 256 34.45 3.09 -25.07
CA THR A 256 35.80 2.75 -25.56
C THR A 256 36.14 1.28 -25.42
N LEU A 257 35.34 0.52 -24.62
CA LEU A 257 35.53 -0.92 -24.50
C LEU A 257 35.26 -1.66 -25.80
N PRO A 258 35.92 -2.82 -26.05
CA PRO A 258 35.72 -3.60 -27.26
C PRO A 258 34.24 -3.91 -27.51
N GLU A 259 33.80 -3.73 -28.76
CA GLU A 259 32.42 -3.90 -29.16
C GLU A 259 31.88 -5.30 -28.81
N LYS A 260 32.72 -6.35 -28.97
CA LYS A 260 32.35 -7.72 -28.63
C LYS A 260 31.96 -7.87 -27.15
N ILE A 261 32.72 -7.26 -26.22
CA ILE A 261 32.46 -7.30 -24.79
C ILE A 261 31.12 -6.61 -24.48
N ARG A 262 30.92 -5.41 -25.04
CA ARG A 262 29.68 -4.65 -24.86
C ARG A 262 28.46 -5.36 -25.45
N ARG A 263 28.64 -6.06 -26.57
CA ARG A 263 27.58 -6.87 -27.20
C ARG A 263 27.19 -8.08 -26.35
N ILE A 264 28.16 -8.84 -25.88
CA ILE A 264 27.94 -10.01 -25.02
C ILE A 264 27.28 -9.56 -23.70
N GLY A 265 27.84 -8.52 -23.07
CA GLY A 265 27.27 -7.95 -21.84
C GLY A 265 25.83 -7.44 -22.05
N GLY A 266 25.54 -6.82 -23.20
CA GLY A 266 24.20 -6.35 -23.52
C GLY A 266 23.17 -7.47 -23.69
N TRP A 267 23.53 -8.59 -24.34
CA TRP A 267 22.65 -9.75 -24.46
C TRP A 267 22.48 -10.48 -23.13
N ALA A 268 23.57 -10.67 -22.37
CA ALA A 268 23.50 -11.22 -21.02
C ALA A 268 22.58 -10.38 -20.13
N GLY A 269 22.74 -9.04 -20.17
CA GLY A 269 21.87 -8.11 -19.47
C GLY A 269 20.41 -8.24 -19.89
N LEU A 270 20.09 -8.32 -21.17
CA LEU A 270 18.73 -8.45 -21.67
C LEU A 270 18.07 -9.77 -21.20
N VAL A 271 18.79 -10.88 -21.27
CA VAL A 271 18.32 -12.19 -20.79
C VAL A 271 18.08 -12.13 -19.28
N THR A 272 18.99 -11.53 -18.52
CA THR A 272 18.85 -11.37 -17.07
C THR A 272 17.65 -10.46 -16.71
N VAL A 273 17.43 -9.35 -17.42
CA VAL A 273 16.24 -8.49 -17.21
C VAL A 273 14.94 -9.29 -17.39
N ILE A 274 14.86 -10.12 -18.43
CA ILE A 274 13.65 -10.91 -18.70
C ILE A 274 13.50 -12.05 -17.68
N GLY A 275 14.59 -12.71 -17.30
CA GLY A 275 14.57 -13.90 -16.46
C GLY A 275 14.58 -13.61 -14.96
N SER A 276 15.00 -12.43 -14.52
CA SER A 276 15.19 -12.12 -13.09
C SER A 276 13.93 -12.33 -12.25
N GLY A 277 12.79 -11.85 -12.72
CA GLY A 277 11.52 -12.00 -12.00
C GLY A 277 11.02 -13.45 -11.91
N ALA A 278 11.46 -14.35 -12.81
CA ALA A 278 11.07 -15.76 -12.78
C ALA A 278 11.98 -16.61 -11.88
N VAL A 279 13.26 -16.21 -11.76
CA VAL A 279 14.30 -17.03 -11.11
C VAL A 279 14.61 -16.57 -9.69
N LEU A 280 14.49 -15.25 -9.41
CA LEU A 280 14.84 -14.73 -8.11
C LEU A 280 13.66 -14.95 -7.13
N ASP A 281 13.97 -15.59 -6.02
CA ASP A 281 13.12 -15.50 -4.85
C ASP A 281 13.42 -14.17 -4.14
N VAL A 282 12.44 -13.27 -4.17
CA VAL A 282 12.60 -11.90 -3.67
C VAL A 282 11.93 -11.68 -2.31
N GLN A 283 11.18 -12.69 -1.82
CA GLN A 283 10.48 -12.61 -0.55
C GLN A 283 11.49 -12.51 0.60
N GLY A 284 11.35 -11.54 1.47
CA GLY A 284 12.28 -11.29 2.58
C GLY A 284 13.63 -10.62 2.22
N GLN A 285 14.02 -10.54 0.92
CA GLN A 285 15.36 -10.09 0.51
C GLN A 285 15.37 -8.89 -0.45
N PHE A 286 14.20 -8.43 -0.89
CA PHE A 286 14.09 -7.31 -1.81
C PHE A 286 13.53 -6.07 -1.08
N PRO A 287 14.06 -4.84 -1.32
CA PRO A 287 15.02 -4.45 -2.37
C PRO A 287 16.46 -4.86 -2.12
N GLY A 288 17.01 -4.68 -0.94
CA GLY A 288 18.34 -5.09 -0.51
C GLY A 288 19.38 -5.17 -1.64
N PHE A 289 20.20 -6.20 -1.60
CA PHE A 289 21.18 -6.46 -2.67
C PHE A 289 20.57 -7.15 -3.91
N MET A 290 19.38 -7.75 -3.79
CA MET A 290 18.73 -8.47 -4.90
C MET A 290 18.33 -7.53 -6.04
N ALA A 291 17.98 -6.29 -5.74
CA ALA A 291 17.65 -5.28 -6.76
C ALA A 291 18.86 -4.86 -7.63
N LEU A 292 20.10 -5.22 -7.23
CA LEU A 292 21.28 -5.06 -8.09
C LEU A 292 21.18 -5.91 -9.37
N VAL A 293 20.56 -7.08 -9.31
CA VAL A 293 20.48 -7.98 -10.47
C VAL A 293 19.78 -7.34 -11.66
N PRO A 294 18.51 -6.89 -11.57
CA PRO A 294 17.83 -6.25 -12.69
C PRO A 294 18.44 -4.88 -13.06
N THR A 295 18.94 -4.11 -12.10
CA THR A 295 19.52 -2.77 -12.38
C THR A 295 20.87 -2.86 -13.07
N VAL A 296 21.78 -3.73 -12.65
CA VAL A 296 23.07 -3.95 -13.32
C VAL A 296 22.84 -4.58 -14.70
N ALA A 297 21.90 -5.52 -14.82
CA ALA A 297 21.54 -6.10 -16.11
C ALA A 297 21.06 -5.03 -17.11
N ALA A 298 20.19 -4.12 -16.66
CA ALA A 298 19.76 -2.99 -17.49
C ALA A 298 20.91 -2.01 -17.81
N ALA A 299 21.83 -1.78 -16.87
CA ALA A 299 23.04 -0.98 -17.14
C ALA A 299 23.92 -1.60 -18.25
N LEU A 300 24.07 -2.93 -18.30
CA LEU A 300 24.76 -3.64 -19.37
C LEU A 300 24.04 -3.48 -20.72
N VAL A 301 22.71 -3.53 -20.75
CA VAL A 301 21.92 -3.25 -21.95
C VAL A 301 22.15 -1.82 -22.44
N ILE A 302 22.19 -0.82 -21.55
CA ILE A 302 22.43 0.59 -21.89
C ILE A 302 23.86 0.81 -22.42
N ALA A 303 24.84 0.09 -21.88
CA ALA A 303 26.24 0.15 -22.30
C ALA A 303 26.50 -0.59 -23.62
N ALA A 304 25.57 -1.41 -24.10
CA ALA A 304 25.70 -2.12 -25.39
C ALA A 304 25.85 -1.17 -26.57
N PRO A 305 26.43 -1.65 -27.72
CA PRO A 305 26.55 -0.84 -28.93
C PRO A 305 25.19 -0.36 -29.44
N ALA A 306 25.11 0.91 -29.80
CA ALA A 306 23.88 1.57 -30.26
C ALA A 306 23.46 1.35 -31.72
N PRO A 307 24.32 0.86 -32.68
CA PRO A 307 23.87 0.64 -34.05
C PRO A 307 22.70 -0.34 -34.09
N ARG A 308 21.68 -0.01 -34.90
CA ARG A 308 20.50 -0.88 -35.15
C ARG A 308 20.92 -2.11 -35.95
N SER A 309 21.48 -3.07 -35.28
CA SER A 309 21.87 -4.37 -35.87
C SER A 309 21.25 -5.46 -35.00
N TRP A 310 20.69 -6.49 -35.62
CA TRP A 310 20.23 -7.71 -34.92
C TRP A 310 21.33 -8.42 -34.14
N ALA A 311 22.59 -8.12 -34.44
CA ALA A 311 23.71 -8.58 -33.64
C ALA A 311 23.77 -7.98 -32.24
N ASN A 312 23.06 -6.87 -31.98
CA ASN A 312 23.04 -6.14 -30.74
C ASN A 312 21.62 -6.13 -30.12
N PRO A 313 21.44 -6.15 -28.79
CA PRO A 313 20.13 -6.05 -28.16
C PRO A 313 19.40 -4.75 -28.51
N SER A 314 20.13 -3.68 -28.84
CA SER A 314 19.59 -2.42 -29.34
C SER A 314 18.77 -2.57 -30.63
N GLY A 315 19.07 -3.57 -31.48
CA GLY A 315 18.28 -3.87 -32.68
C GLY A 315 16.87 -4.33 -32.32
N LEU A 316 16.75 -5.28 -31.40
CA LEU A 316 15.47 -5.79 -30.88
C LEU A 316 14.69 -4.68 -30.17
N LEU A 317 15.33 -3.96 -29.25
CA LEU A 317 14.71 -2.89 -28.48
C LEU A 317 14.33 -1.65 -29.34
N SER A 318 14.86 -1.54 -30.55
CA SER A 318 14.49 -0.47 -31.49
C SER A 318 13.33 -0.83 -32.42
N LEU A 319 12.67 -1.98 -32.23
CA LEU A 319 11.49 -2.35 -33.01
C LEU A 319 10.37 -1.32 -32.85
N PRO A 320 9.73 -0.87 -33.94
CA PRO A 320 8.72 0.18 -33.88
C PRO A 320 7.57 -0.07 -32.89
N PRO A 321 7.05 -1.30 -32.72
CA PRO A 321 6.04 -1.57 -31.71
C PRO A 321 6.54 -1.31 -30.27
N LEU A 322 7.75 -1.79 -29.93
CA LEU A 322 8.34 -1.56 -28.61
C LEU A 322 8.60 -0.09 -28.34
N VAL A 323 9.10 0.64 -29.33
CA VAL A 323 9.32 2.10 -29.20
C VAL A 323 8.01 2.84 -28.94
N LYS A 324 6.93 2.48 -29.65
CA LYS A 324 5.59 3.08 -29.42
C LYS A 324 5.06 2.75 -28.04
N LEU A 325 5.22 1.52 -27.56
CA LEU A 325 4.86 1.14 -26.19
C LEU A 325 5.73 1.88 -25.16
N GLY A 326 7.01 2.08 -25.44
CA GLY A 326 7.89 2.87 -24.58
C GLY A 326 7.45 4.33 -24.42
N ASP A 327 6.88 4.93 -25.46
CA ASP A 327 6.27 6.25 -25.38
C ASP A 327 5.02 6.28 -24.50
N LEU A 328 4.30 5.17 -24.40
CA LEU A 328 3.11 4.99 -23.57
C LEU A 328 3.41 4.44 -22.17
N SER A 329 4.65 4.06 -21.87
CA SER A 329 5.02 3.30 -20.67
C SER A 329 4.58 3.95 -19.36
N TYR A 330 4.57 5.26 -19.27
CA TYR A 330 4.12 5.99 -18.08
C TYR A 330 2.61 5.80 -17.83
N GLY A 331 1.78 6.03 -18.84
CA GLY A 331 0.34 5.81 -18.71
C GLY A 331 -0.03 4.33 -18.50
N MET A 332 0.71 3.39 -19.15
CA MET A 332 0.53 1.95 -18.92
C MET A 332 0.80 1.59 -17.46
N TYR A 333 1.86 2.13 -16.87
CA TYR A 333 2.17 1.96 -15.45
C TYR A 333 1.08 2.55 -14.54
N LEU A 334 0.51 3.70 -14.89
CA LEU A 334 -0.54 4.33 -14.09
C LEU A 334 -1.86 3.54 -14.10
N TRP A 335 -2.27 2.98 -15.25
CA TRP A 335 -3.57 2.38 -15.41
C TRP A 335 -3.65 0.88 -15.04
N HIS A 336 -2.52 0.12 -15.16
CA HIS A 336 -2.58 -1.34 -15.01
C HIS A 336 -2.98 -1.79 -13.61
N TRP A 337 -2.45 -1.15 -12.58
CA TRP A 337 -2.66 -1.55 -11.20
C TRP A 337 -4.10 -1.29 -10.71
N PRO A 338 -4.66 -0.08 -10.85
CA PRO A 338 -6.06 0.14 -10.50
C PRO A 338 -7.02 -0.79 -11.25
N MET A 339 -6.79 -1.01 -12.55
CA MET A 339 -7.62 -1.93 -13.33
C MET A 339 -7.53 -3.37 -12.81
N LEU A 340 -6.35 -3.82 -12.38
CA LEU A 340 -6.18 -5.14 -11.78
C LEU A 340 -6.92 -5.23 -10.44
N VAL A 341 -6.71 -4.29 -9.52
CA VAL A 341 -7.33 -4.30 -8.19
C VAL A 341 -8.85 -4.29 -8.29
N PHE A 342 -9.44 -3.38 -9.07
CA PHE A 342 -10.90 -3.35 -9.27
C PHE A 342 -11.45 -4.60 -9.97
N TYR A 343 -10.69 -5.22 -10.89
CA TYR A 343 -11.08 -6.48 -11.49
C TYR A 343 -11.14 -7.61 -10.45
N LEU A 344 -10.14 -7.73 -9.61
CA LEU A 344 -10.07 -8.76 -8.57
C LEU A 344 -11.18 -8.56 -7.54
N GLU A 345 -11.41 -7.33 -7.12
CA GLU A 345 -12.51 -6.96 -6.21
C GLU A 345 -13.87 -7.39 -6.75
N VAL A 346 -14.21 -7.00 -7.99
CA VAL A 346 -15.51 -7.31 -8.59
C VAL A 346 -15.68 -8.81 -8.91
N SER A 347 -14.57 -9.48 -9.26
CA SER A 347 -14.65 -10.89 -9.66
C SER A 347 -14.58 -11.87 -8.47
N GLY A 348 -14.16 -11.42 -7.28
CA GLY A 348 -13.91 -12.26 -6.11
C GLY A 348 -12.79 -13.28 -6.29
N ASN A 349 -11.93 -13.12 -7.32
CA ASN A 349 -10.84 -14.05 -7.60
C ASN A 349 -9.53 -13.53 -7.02
N GLU A 350 -8.71 -14.38 -6.45
CA GLU A 350 -7.36 -14.02 -5.97
C GLU A 350 -6.41 -13.62 -7.11
N LYS A 351 -6.60 -14.14 -8.32
CA LYS A 351 -5.74 -13.90 -9.49
C LYS A 351 -6.52 -13.79 -10.77
N ALA A 352 -6.01 -12.99 -11.71
CA ALA A 352 -6.60 -12.91 -13.03
C ALA A 352 -6.29 -14.15 -13.87
N SER A 353 -7.30 -14.71 -14.57
CA SER A 353 -7.08 -15.73 -15.58
C SER A 353 -6.19 -15.20 -16.71
N PHE A 354 -5.61 -16.10 -17.52
CA PHE A 354 -4.75 -15.68 -18.64
C PHE A 354 -5.47 -14.72 -19.60
N LEU A 355 -6.72 -15.02 -19.94
CA LEU A 355 -7.54 -14.18 -20.84
C LEU A 355 -7.88 -12.84 -20.19
N ALA A 356 -8.32 -12.84 -18.93
CA ALA A 356 -8.62 -11.61 -18.20
C ALA A 356 -7.38 -10.71 -18.09
N GLY A 357 -6.22 -11.30 -17.76
CA GLY A 357 -4.97 -10.57 -17.70
C GLY A 357 -4.55 -9.96 -19.04
N ALA A 358 -4.73 -10.69 -20.15
CA ALA A 358 -4.48 -10.16 -21.49
C ALA A 358 -5.42 -8.98 -21.84
N ILE A 359 -6.69 -9.06 -21.44
CA ILE A 359 -7.65 -7.98 -21.59
C ILE A 359 -7.26 -6.76 -20.74
N LEU A 360 -6.84 -6.96 -19.49
CA LEU A 360 -6.37 -5.90 -18.60
C LEU A 360 -5.14 -5.17 -19.17
N ILE A 361 -4.18 -5.93 -19.74
CA ILE A 361 -3.02 -5.34 -20.43
C ILE A 361 -3.46 -4.50 -21.63
N ALA A 362 -4.34 -5.05 -22.47
CA ALA A 362 -4.85 -4.33 -23.64
C ALA A 362 -5.64 -3.06 -23.26
N ALA A 363 -6.49 -3.14 -22.22
CA ALA A 363 -7.22 -2.01 -21.67
C ALA A 363 -6.29 -0.93 -21.13
N SER A 364 -5.23 -1.31 -20.40
CA SER A 364 -4.22 -0.39 -19.87
C SER A 364 -3.46 0.32 -20.99
N ILE A 365 -3.12 -0.38 -22.09
CA ILE A 365 -2.50 0.22 -23.28
C ILE A 365 -3.47 1.20 -23.94
N GLY A 366 -4.75 0.84 -24.07
CA GLY A 366 -5.79 1.70 -24.64
C GLY A 366 -6.01 2.96 -23.82
N ALA A 367 -6.16 2.83 -22.51
CA ALA A 367 -6.30 3.96 -21.59
C ALA A 367 -5.06 4.87 -21.59
N SER A 368 -3.86 4.28 -21.61
CA SER A 368 -2.60 5.01 -21.75
C SER A 368 -2.54 5.80 -23.06
N TRP A 369 -2.96 5.19 -24.17
CA TRP A 369 -3.02 5.88 -25.46
C TRP A 369 -4.01 7.05 -25.43
N CYS A 370 -5.19 6.87 -24.85
CA CYS A 370 -6.19 7.92 -24.68
C CYS A 370 -5.64 9.09 -23.84
N THR A 371 -5.11 8.80 -22.65
CA THR A 371 -4.56 9.84 -21.76
C THR A 371 -3.34 10.53 -22.36
N THR A 372 -2.47 9.82 -23.04
CA THR A 372 -1.34 10.42 -23.77
C THR A 372 -1.83 11.32 -24.90
N LYS A 373 -2.80 10.89 -25.70
CA LYS A 373 -3.31 11.63 -26.86
C LYS A 373 -4.11 12.87 -26.46
N PHE A 374 -5.00 12.74 -25.48
CA PHE A 374 -6.00 13.77 -25.15
C PHE A 374 -5.59 14.65 -23.97
N ILE A 375 -4.65 14.22 -23.11
CA ILE A 375 -4.23 14.94 -21.92
C ILE A 375 -2.77 15.37 -22.01
N GLU A 376 -1.80 14.43 -22.12
CA GLU A 376 -0.37 14.75 -22.09
C GLU A 376 0.06 15.59 -23.29
N LYS A 377 -0.24 15.15 -24.51
CA LYS A 377 0.19 15.87 -25.75
C LYS A 377 -0.40 17.29 -25.85
N PRO A 378 -1.70 17.53 -25.57
CA PRO A 378 -2.24 18.89 -25.52
C PRO A 378 -1.58 19.75 -24.45
N ALA A 379 -1.35 19.21 -23.23
CA ALA A 379 -0.66 19.94 -22.17
C ALA A 379 0.77 20.35 -22.58
N ILE A 380 1.52 19.47 -23.23
CA ILE A 380 2.85 19.78 -23.77
C ILE A 380 2.77 20.81 -24.90
N ALA A 381 1.81 20.66 -25.82
CA ALA A 381 1.60 21.58 -26.93
C ALA A 381 1.26 22.99 -26.43
N TRP A 382 0.44 23.08 -25.39
CA TRP A 382 0.09 24.37 -24.77
C TRP A 382 1.31 25.08 -24.17
N GLN A 383 2.24 24.34 -23.54
CA GLN A 383 3.52 24.87 -23.03
C GLN A 383 4.45 25.37 -24.13
N ALA A 384 4.35 24.81 -25.35
CA ALA A 384 5.15 25.18 -26.49
C ALA A 384 4.52 26.32 -27.32
N SER A 385 3.32 26.78 -26.99
CA SER A 385 2.60 27.83 -27.72
C SER A 385 3.37 29.16 -27.71
N PRO A 386 3.35 29.95 -28.79
CA PRO A 386 3.95 31.29 -28.78
C PRO A 386 3.24 32.18 -27.76
N SER A 387 4.01 33.08 -27.17
CA SER A 387 3.47 34.02 -26.17
C SER A 387 2.29 34.82 -26.76
N PHE A 388 1.17 34.79 -26.00
CA PHE A 388 -0.05 35.54 -26.33
C PHE A 388 0.10 37.05 -26.04
N SER A 389 1.16 37.45 -25.35
CA SER A 389 1.38 38.82 -24.92
C SER A 389 2.76 39.33 -25.32
N ARG A 390 2.81 40.51 -25.97
CA ARG A 390 4.04 41.22 -26.25
C ARG A 390 4.75 41.74 -24.98
N LEU A 391 4.09 41.66 -23.81
CA LEU A 391 4.57 42.19 -22.53
C LEU A 391 5.37 41.16 -21.72
N ILE A 392 5.23 39.86 -22.00
CA ILE A 392 5.90 38.80 -21.21
C ILE A 392 6.93 38.10 -22.11
N PRO A 393 8.21 38.04 -21.74
CA PRO A 393 9.20 37.26 -22.45
C PRO A 393 8.77 35.80 -22.62
N GLN A 394 9.04 35.18 -23.76
CA GLN A 394 8.64 33.81 -24.07
C GLN A 394 9.04 32.80 -22.99
N ALA A 395 10.18 32.96 -22.33
CA ALA A 395 10.64 32.12 -21.23
C ALA A 395 9.73 32.26 -19.96
N GLY A 396 9.32 33.49 -19.62
CA GLY A 396 8.42 33.75 -18.49
C GLY A 396 7.02 33.21 -18.75
N PHE A 397 6.50 33.37 -19.98
CA PHE A 397 5.18 32.79 -20.35
C PHE A 397 5.17 31.28 -20.23
N LYS A 398 6.22 30.60 -20.70
CA LYS A 398 6.35 29.15 -20.56
C LYS A 398 6.30 28.69 -19.10
N LEU A 399 7.01 29.36 -18.19
CA LEU A 399 6.99 29.05 -16.76
C LEU A 399 5.59 29.21 -16.15
N ILE A 400 4.88 30.29 -16.51
CA ILE A 400 3.49 30.53 -16.07
C ILE A 400 2.58 29.40 -16.53
N VAL A 401 2.65 29.00 -17.81
CA VAL A 401 1.83 27.91 -18.36
C VAL A 401 2.16 26.58 -17.68
N GLN A 402 3.44 26.28 -17.46
CA GLN A 402 3.84 25.05 -16.75
C GLN A 402 3.30 25.03 -15.33
N PHE A 403 3.41 26.14 -14.61
CA PHE A 403 2.85 26.26 -13.26
C PHE A 403 1.32 26.10 -13.28
N ALA A 404 0.64 26.76 -14.23
CA ALA A 404 -0.82 26.64 -14.37
C ALA A 404 -1.26 25.19 -14.66
N VAL A 405 -0.54 24.46 -15.50
CA VAL A 405 -0.83 23.04 -15.77
C VAL A 405 -0.69 22.18 -14.52
N VAL A 406 0.36 22.41 -13.72
CA VAL A 406 0.58 21.71 -12.46
C VAL A 406 -0.53 22.03 -11.46
N ALA A 407 -0.80 23.32 -11.23
CA ALA A 407 -1.81 23.79 -10.28
C ALA A 407 -3.22 23.32 -10.67
N LEU A 408 -3.56 23.38 -11.96
CA LEU A 408 -4.84 22.90 -12.47
C LEU A 408 -4.97 21.38 -12.31
N GLY A 409 -3.92 20.62 -12.62
CA GLY A 409 -3.91 19.15 -12.46
C GLY A 409 -4.15 18.74 -11.01
N ILE A 410 -3.44 19.36 -10.07
CA ILE A 410 -3.63 19.11 -8.63
C ILE A 410 -5.03 19.56 -8.19
N GLY A 411 -5.43 20.80 -8.52
CA GLY A 411 -6.73 21.36 -8.08
C GLY A 411 -7.90 20.53 -8.58
N VAL A 412 -7.91 20.12 -9.85
CA VAL A 412 -9.00 19.29 -10.40
C VAL A 412 -9.02 17.89 -9.78
N ALA A 413 -7.85 17.29 -9.52
CA ALA A 413 -7.78 15.98 -8.88
C ALA A 413 -8.19 16.00 -7.41
N SER A 414 -8.01 17.12 -6.71
CA SER A 414 -8.44 17.28 -5.32
C SER A 414 -9.97 17.40 -5.17
N LEU A 415 -10.70 17.86 -6.18
CA LEU A 415 -12.16 18.09 -6.07
C LEU A 415 -12.96 16.84 -5.69
N PRO A 416 -12.80 15.67 -6.36
CA PRO A 416 -13.54 14.47 -5.97
C PRO A 416 -13.09 13.93 -4.59
N VAL A 417 -11.83 14.10 -4.21
CA VAL A 417 -11.33 13.71 -2.89
C VAL A 417 -12.01 14.55 -1.81
N LEU A 418 -12.00 15.88 -1.95
CA LEU A 418 -12.68 16.79 -1.02
C LEU A 418 -14.20 16.54 -0.94
N ALA A 419 -14.84 16.24 -2.08
CA ALA A 419 -16.26 15.90 -2.09
C ALA A 419 -16.53 14.60 -1.31
N TRP A 420 -15.63 13.65 -1.39
CA TRP A 420 -15.71 12.38 -0.67
C TRP A 420 -15.46 12.55 0.83
N GLU A 421 -14.43 13.30 1.23
CA GLU A 421 -14.18 13.68 2.62
C GLU A 421 -15.42 14.36 3.24
N ASN A 422 -15.99 15.35 2.56
CA ASN A 422 -17.21 16.02 3.02
C ASN A 422 -18.42 15.07 3.18
N ASN A 423 -18.53 14.05 2.32
CA ASN A 423 -19.58 13.03 2.44
C ASN A 423 -19.37 12.17 3.69
N VAL A 424 -18.14 11.75 3.97
CA VAL A 424 -17.80 10.98 5.18
C VAL A 424 -18.08 11.80 6.43
N GLU A 425 -17.64 13.07 6.47
CA GLU A 425 -17.91 13.98 7.61
C GLU A 425 -19.41 14.23 7.83
N HIS A 426 -20.18 14.35 6.76
CA HIS A 426 -21.63 14.48 6.87
C HIS A 426 -22.27 13.22 7.47
N ARG A 427 -21.84 12.03 7.05
CA ARG A 427 -22.32 10.75 7.63
C ARG A 427 -21.93 10.62 9.11
N ARG A 428 -20.71 11.04 9.50
CA ARG A 428 -20.28 11.10 10.90
C ARG A 428 -21.17 12.00 11.73
N ALA A 429 -21.49 13.18 11.22
CA ALA A 429 -22.38 14.11 11.92
C ALA A 429 -23.80 13.52 12.10
N LEU A 430 -24.32 12.79 11.11
CA LEU A 430 -25.60 12.10 11.23
C LEU A 430 -25.53 10.94 12.24
N ALA A 431 -24.43 10.16 12.26
CA ALA A 431 -24.23 9.09 13.21
C ALA A 431 -24.13 9.60 14.65
N ALA A 432 -23.38 10.69 14.87
CA ALA A 432 -23.25 11.32 16.19
C ALA A 432 -24.55 11.96 16.72
N ALA A 433 -25.52 12.19 15.87
CA ALA A 433 -26.84 12.71 16.26
C ALA A 433 -27.84 11.61 16.63
N GLN A 434 -27.51 10.34 16.44
CA GLN A 434 -28.39 9.20 16.77
C GLN A 434 -28.38 8.92 18.26
N THR A 435 -29.43 8.27 18.72
CA THR A 435 -29.67 7.97 20.13
C THR A 435 -29.67 6.46 20.37
N ASP A 436 -29.59 6.04 21.61
CA ASP A 436 -29.72 4.62 22.01
C ASP A 436 -31.05 3.99 21.57
N THR A 437 -32.09 4.81 21.30
CA THR A 437 -33.35 4.30 20.76
C THR A 437 -33.27 3.97 19.27
N ASP A 438 -32.38 4.62 18.53
CA ASP A 438 -32.11 4.33 17.12
C ASP A 438 -31.18 3.12 16.98
N ASN A 439 -30.28 2.92 17.95
CA ASN A 439 -29.23 1.89 17.96
C ASN A 439 -29.10 1.23 19.33
N PRO A 440 -30.12 0.48 19.80
CA PRO A 440 -30.11 -0.14 21.13
C PRO A 440 -29.10 -1.29 21.27
N GLY A 441 -28.56 -1.82 20.17
CA GLY A 441 -27.63 -2.95 20.19
C GLY A 441 -28.24 -4.17 20.89
N ALA A 442 -27.49 -4.75 21.80
CA ALA A 442 -27.94 -5.90 22.60
C ALA A 442 -29.16 -5.63 23.52
N ASN A 443 -29.57 -4.35 23.67
CA ASN A 443 -30.75 -3.99 24.43
C ASN A 443 -32.03 -3.89 23.59
N ALA A 444 -31.99 -4.24 22.29
CA ALA A 444 -33.17 -4.26 21.43
C ALA A 444 -34.23 -5.19 21.98
N THR A 445 -35.51 -4.77 22.01
CA THR A 445 -36.65 -5.60 22.36
C THR A 445 -37.19 -6.31 21.12
N GLU A 446 -37.99 -7.38 21.29
CA GLU A 446 -38.58 -8.12 20.16
C GLU A 446 -39.45 -7.23 19.25
N ASP A 447 -40.07 -6.18 19.80
CA ASP A 447 -40.93 -5.25 19.06
C ASP A 447 -40.14 -4.04 18.50
N TRP A 448 -38.82 -3.98 18.68
CA TRP A 448 -38.02 -2.87 18.23
C TRP A 448 -37.83 -2.91 16.69
N ASP A 449 -38.09 -1.78 16.03
CA ASP A 449 -37.91 -1.62 14.59
C ASP A 449 -37.09 -0.35 14.32
N PRO A 450 -36.03 -0.42 13.53
CA PRO A 450 -35.17 0.73 13.25
C PRO A 450 -35.92 1.84 12.53
N SER A 451 -35.68 3.10 12.93
CA SER A 451 -36.11 4.24 12.14
C SER A 451 -35.55 4.13 10.69
N PRO A 452 -36.35 4.40 9.65
CA PRO A 452 -35.85 4.35 8.25
C PRO A 452 -34.66 5.27 7.97
N ALA A 453 -34.41 6.26 8.82
CA ALA A 453 -33.30 7.20 8.73
C ALA A 453 -32.10 6.79 9.59
N ALA A 454 -32.23 5.77 10.45
CA ALA A 454 -31.16 5.33 11.33
C ALA A 454 -30.03 4.67 10.53
N LEU A 455 -28.79 5.07 10.84
CA LEU A 455 -27.59 4.46 10.31
C LEU A 455 -27.17 3.31 11.23
N THR A 456 -26.71 2.21 10.67
CA THR A 456 -26.06 1.16 11.46
C THR A 456 -24.76 1.69 12.04
N LEU A 457 -24.56 1.53 13.36
CA LEU A 457 -23.35 1.98 14.08
C LEU A 457 -22.50 0.78 14.53
N PRO A 458 -21.17 0.95 14.61
CA PRO A 458 -20.39 2.08 14.09
C PRO A 458 -20.47 2.16 12.58
N LEU A 459 -20.14 3.35 12.04
CA LEU A 459 -19.98 3.48 10.58
C LEU A 459 -18.82 2.60 10.12
N ALA A 460 -18.96 1.97 8.96
CA ALA A 460 -17.88 1.17 8.37
C ALA A 460 -16.58 1.97 8.08
N THR A 461 -16.65 3.30 8.10
CA THR A 461 -15.49 4.21 8.02
C THR A 461 -14.83 4.49 9.39
N GLU A 462 -15.33 3.95 10.49
CA GLU A 462 -14.87 4.28 11.85
C GLU A 462 -14.40 3.05 12.63
N LEU A 463 -14.25 1.91 11.96
CA LEU A 463 -13.91 0.63 12.60
C LEU A 463 -12.55 0.64 13.32
N ASP A 464 -11.60 1.46 12.88
CA ASP A 464 -10.30 1.62 13.58
C ASP A 464 -10.47 2.15 15.01
N GLY A 465 -11.53 2.93 15.27
CA GLY A 465 -11.89 3.43 16.60
C GLY A 465 -12.64 2.43 17.47
N GLU A 466 -13.00 1.27 16.94
CA GLU A 466 -13.79 0.24 17.61
C GLU A 466 -12.95 -0.80 18.38
N TRP A 467 -11.63 -0.68 18.35
CA TRP A 467 -10.77 -1.46 19.23
C TRP A 467 -10.88 -0.98 20.68
N GLN A 468 -10.95 -1.94 21.60
CA GLN A 468 -11.15 -1.65 23.02
C GLN A 468 -9.85 -1.15 23.65
N THR A 469 -9.93 0.00 24.30
CA THR A 469 -8.87 0.55 25.16
C THR A 469 -9.55 1.20 26.37
N PRO A 470 -10.08 0.37 27.31
CA PRO A 470 -10.98 0.86 28.34
C PRO A 470 -10.27 1.61 29.49
N GLY A 471 -8.95 1.43 29.63
CA GLY A 471 -8.18 1.93 30.75
C GLY A 471 -7.03 2.86 30.39
N ILE A 472 -6.18 3.04 31.37
CA ILE A 472 -4.87 3.67 31.21
C ILE A 472 -3.79 2.57 31.23
N ALA A 473 -2.59 2.86 30.69
CA ALA A 473 -1.47 1.94 30.83
C ALA A 473 -1.20 1.60 32.30
N CYS A 474 -0.87 0.33 32.58
CA CYS A 474 -0.57 -0.09 33.94
C CYS A 474 0.55 0.75 34.55
N GLU A 475 0.32 1.28 35.75
CA GLU A 475 1.26 2.15 36.45
C GLU A 475 1.38 1.80 37.93
N GLY A 476 2.38 2.35 38.59
CA GLY A 476 2.62 2.12 40.02
C GLY A 476 2.94 0.65 40.33
N PRO A 477 2.32 0.03 41.37
CA PRO A 477 2.56 -1.36 41.72
C PRO A 477 2.04 -2.35 40.68
N ASN A 478 1.15 -1.92 39.78
CA ASN A 478 0.56 -2.74 38.73
C ASN A 478 1.37 -2.69 37.41
N ALA A 479 2.42 -1.86 37.33
CA ALA A 479 3.25 -1.83 36.12
C ALA A 479 4.06 -3.13 36.00
N PRO A 480 3.96 -3.89 34.89
CA PRO A 480 4.78 -5.08 34.72
C PRO A 480 6.25 -4.71 34.61
N GLU A 481 7.11 -5.37 35.40
CA GLU A 481 8.57 -5.19 35.31
C GLU A 481 9.15 -5.90 34.10
N ASP A 482 8.52 -6.96 33.63
CA ASP A 482 8.94 -7.75 32.48
C ASP A 482 8.55 -7.06 31.17
N LYS A 483 9.54 -6.74 30.35
CA LYS A 483 9.38 -6.05 29.07
C LYS A 483 8.76 -6.91 27.96
N ARG A 484 8.56 -8.20 28.19
CA ARG A 484 7.86 -9.10 27.29
C ARG A 484 6.34 -8.88 27.31
N ILE A 485 5.81 -8.20 28.35
CA ILE A 485 4.43 -7.72 28.40
C ILE A 485 4.39 -6.35 27.75
N HIS A 486 3.85 -6.29 26.53
CA HIS A 486 3.78 -5.06 25.75
C HIS A 486 2.49 -4.27 26.00
N PHE A 487 1.38 -4.96 26.28
CA PHE A 487 0.09 -4.33 26.47
C PHE A 487 -0.46 -4.66 27.84
N CYS A 488 -0.59 -3.65 28.68
CA CYS A 488 -1.19 -3.71 30.00
C CYS A 488 -2.00 -2.44 30.24
N GLU A 489 -3.29 -2.60 30.56
CA GLU A 489 -4.19 -1.50 30.90
C GLU A 489 -4.84 -1.76 32.26
N GLN A 490 -5.16 -0.71 32.99
CA GLN A 490 -5.80 -0.78 34.30
C GLN A 490 -6.89 0.27 34.48
N GLY A 491 -7.86 -0.01 35.35
CA GLY A 491 -8.92 0.92 35.72
C GLY A 491 -9.64 0.52 37.01
N GLY A 492 -10.57 1.36 37.47
CA GLY A 492 -11.28 1.17 38.73
C GLY A 492 -10.50 1.67 39.95
N ASP A 493 -11.01 1.39 41.13
CA ASP A 493 -10.45 1.83 42.41
C ASP A 493 -9.55 0.74 43.02
N PHE A 494 -8.24 1.02 43.08
CA PHE A 494 -7.25 0.17 43.75
C PHE A 494 -7.10 0.67 45.22
N ASP A 495 -7.57 -0.08 46.18
CA ASP A 495 -7.40 0.18 47.63
C ASP A 495 -6.04 -0.27 48.19
N GLY A 496 -5.08 -0.63 47.30
CA GLY A 496 -3.78 -1.18 47.62
C GLY A 496 -3.77 -2.70 47.79
N GLY A 497 -4.88 -3.38 47.50
CA GLY A 497 -5.01 -4.84 47.43
C GLY A 497 -4.74 -5.40 46.02
N ALA A 498 -4.95 -6.72 45.89
CA ALA A 498 -4.96 -7.39 44.59
C ALA A 498 -6.14 -6.91 43.73
N PRO A 499 -6.04 -6.88 42.38
CA PRO A 499 -7.15 -6.50 41.50
C PRO A 499 -8.30 -7.51 41.63
N ASP A 500 -9.56 -7.04 41.53
CA ASP A 500 -10.74 -7.88 41.56
C ASP A 500 -10.80 -8.77 40.32
N LEU A 501 -10.46 -8.24 39.15
CA LEU A 501 -10.47 -8.98 37.89
C LEU A 501 -9.22 -8.71 37.09
N VAL A 502 -8.58 -9.76 36.58
CA VAL A 502 -7.61 -9.68 35.48
C VAL A 502 -8.19 -10.31 34.23
N LEU A 503 -8.14 -9.58 33.11
CA LEU A 503 -8.41 -10.10 31.78
C LEU A 503 -7.08 -10.49 31.16
N LEU A 504 -6.91 -11.75 30.78
CA LEU A 504 -5.64 -12.29 30.27
C LEU A 504 -5.85 -13.02 28.95
N GLY A 505 -5.19 -12.58 27.87
CA GLY A 505 -5.33 -13.25 26.59
C GLY A 505 -4.82 -12.51 25.36
N ASP A 506 -5.55 -12.62 24.27
CA ASP A 506 -5.29 -12.02 22.98
C ASP A 506 -6.28 -10.88 22.65
N SER A 507 -6.38 -10.51 21.39
CA SER A 507 -7.35 -9.52 20.89
C SER A 507 -8.82 -9.94 21.13
N HIS A 508 -9.12 -11.22 21.27
CA HIS A 508 -10.46 -11.69 21.64
C HIS A 508 -10.78 -11.43 23.12
N MET A 509 -9.78 -11.41 24.00
CA MET A 509 -9.97 -10.93 25.37
C MET A 509 -10.06 -9.40 25.41
N GLN A 510 -9.28 -8.71 24.58
CA GLN A 510 -9.35 -7.25 24.44
C GLN A 510 -10.77 -6.78 24.08
N HIS A 511 -11.47 -7.42 23.13
CA HIS A 511 -12.79 -6.93 22.72
C HIS A 511 -13.88 -7.08 23.80
N TRP A 512 -13.77 -8.04 24.72
CA TRP A 512 -14.69 -8.15 25.87
C TRP A 512 -14.34 -7.20 27.02
N SER A 513 -13.15 -6.60 26.99
CA SER A 513 -12.65 -5.78 28.10
C SER A 513 -13.54 -4.58 28.43
N ALA A 514 -14.21 -3.98 27.44
CA ALA A 514 -15.09 -2.83 27.69
C ALA A 514 -16.35 -3.18 28.49
N ALA A 515 -16.92 -4.39 28.27
CA ALA A 515 -18.06 -4.83 29.07
C ALA A 515 -17.61 -5.28 30.47
N ALA A 516 -16.50 -6.01 30.57
CA ALA A 516 -15.96 -6.52 31.83
C ALA A 516 -15.47 -5.37 32.74
N SER A 517 -14.72 -4.41 32.20
CA SER A 517 -14.24 -3.25 32.95
C SER A 517 -15.40 -2.41 33.49
N ALA A 518 -16.38 -2.09 32.62
CA ALA A 518 -17.57 -1.34 33.03
C ALA A 518 -18.38 -2.06 34.13
N MET A 519 -18.50 -3.38 34.07
CA MET A 519 -19.16 -4.16 35.09
C MET A 519 -18.45 -4.08 36.45
N ILE A 520 -17.13 -4.24 36.48
CA ILE A 520 -16.31 -4.21 37.69
C ILE A 520 -16.30 -2.78 38.29
N GLU A 521 -16.18 -1.75 37.49
CA GLU A 521 -16.22 -0.36 37.97
C GLU A 521 -17.59 0.04 38.53
N GLU A 522 -18.68 -0.40 37.93
CA GLU A 522 -20.04 -0.20 38.45
C GLU A 522 -20.23 -0.85 39.83
N ALA A 523 -19.48 -1.91 40.13
CA ALA A 523 -19.45 -2.55 41.45
C ALA A 523 -18.43 -1.91 42.41
N GLY A 524 -17.69 -0.91 41.98
CA GLY A 524 -16.63 -0.22 42.77
C GLY A 524 -15.33 -1.02 42.86
N GLY A 525 -15.10 -1.98 41.98
CA GLY A 525 -13.89 -2.81 41.93
C GLY A 525 -12.81 -2.29 40.99
N SER A 526 -11.70 -3.04 40.93
CA SER A 526 -10.53 -2.77 40.11
C SER A 526 -10.23 -3.89 39.13
N TRP A 527 -9.67 -3.52 37.97
CA TRP A 527 -9.36 -4.47 36.92
C TRP A 527 -8.02 -4.17 36.22
N ILE A 528 -7.43 -5.23 35.66
CA ILE A 528 -6.25 -5.15 34.81
C ILE A 528 -6.51 -5.98 33.56
N LEU A 529 -6.14 -5.46 32.38
CA LEU A 529 -6.12 -6.17 31.10
C LEU A 529 -4.68 -6.39 30.67
N VAL A 530 -4.29 -7.64 30.47
CA VAL A 530 -2.96 -8.05 29.95
C VAL A 530 -3.18 -8.85 28.69
N TYR A 531 -2.69 -8.36 27.57
CA TYR A 531 -2.91 -9.04 26.31
C TYR A 531 -1.75 -8.84 25.30
N GLU A 532 -1.66 -9.76 24.34
CA GLU A 532 -0.80 -9.64 23.17
C GLU A 532 -1.63 -10.02 21.93
N PRO A 533 -1.79 -9.12 20.94
CA PRO A 533 -2.59 -9.40 19.75
C PRO A 533 -2.12 -10.66 19.01
N GLY A 534 -3.07 -11.57 18.73
CA GLY A 534 -2.80 -12.83 18.05
C GLY A 534 -2.13 -13.90 18.90
N CYS A 535 -1.86 -13.63 20.19
CA CYS A 535 -1.25 -14.55 21.12
C CYS A 535 -2.24 -14.95 22.23
N ARG A 536 -3.03 -15.98 21.99
CA ARG A 536 -3.99 -16.49 22.95
C ARG A 536 -3.30 -17.09 24.18
N TYR A 537 -3.84 -16.87 25.37
CA TYR A 537 -3.30 -17.44 26.59
C TYR A 537 -3.53 -18.95 26.62
N GLY A 538 -2.47 -19.70 26.35
CA GLY A 538 -2.45 -21.15 26.17
C GLY A 538 -1.41 -21.53 25.11
N SER A 539 -0.87 -22.73 25.17
CA SER A 539 0.08 -23.22 24.16
C SER A 539 -0.67 -23.52 22.86
N ASP A 540 -0.39 -22.78 21.80
CA ASP A 540 -0.87 -23.08 20.45
C ASP A 540 0.28 -23.67 19.62
N ALA A 541 0.26 -25.01 19.44
CA ALA A 541 1.32 -25.74 18.74
C ALA A 541 1.49 -25.28 17.28
N ASP A 542 0.47 -24.65 16.70
CA ASP A 542 0.48 -24.25 15.27
C ASP A 542 1.00 -22.82 15.03
N ARG A 543 1.19 -22.01 16.09
CA ARG A 543 1.57 -20.59 15.99
C ARG A 543 2.67 -20.13 16.95
N VAL A 544 3.49 -21.03 17.43
CA VAL A 544 4.56 -20.66 18.36
C VAL A 544 5.64 -19.88 17.61
N ASP A 545 5.47 -18.56 17.56
CA ASP A 545 6.63 -17.69 17.44
C ASP A 545 7.22 -17.45 18.83
N GLU A 546 8.50 -17.12 18.87
CA GLU A 546 9.24 -16.89 20.09
C GLU A 546 8.65 -15.75 20.94
N THR A 547 8.03 -14.74 20.30
CA THR A 547 7.41 -13.58 20.94
C THR A 547 6.17 -13.97 21.74
N CYS A 548 5.30 -14.83 21.19
CA CYS A 548 4.09 -15.28 21.87
C CYS A 548 4.43 -16.18 23.08
N SER A 549 5.38 -17.10 22.94
CA SER A 549 5.82 -17.96 24.06
C SER A 549 6.41 -17.11 25.20
N ASP A 550 7.25 -16.13 24.85
CA ASP A 550 7.85 -15.22 25.81
C ASP A 550 6.80 -14.38 26.57
N PHE A 551 5.76 -13.91 25.85
CA PHE A 551 4.64 -13.18 26.46
C PHE A 551 3.84 -14.10 27.40
N GLN A 552 3.49 -15.30 26.99
CA GLN A 552 2.68 -16.22 27.81
C GLN A 552 3.35 -16.53 29.13
N ASP A 553 4.64 -16.85 29.14
CA ASP A 553 5.40 -17.11 30.36
C ASP A 553 5.44 -15.88 31.29
N ALA A 554 5.77 -14.70 30.72
CA ALA A 554 5.84 -13.46 31.50
C ALA A 554 4.48 -13.04 32.06
N ALA A 555 3.40 -13.17 31.26
CA ALA A 555 2.05 -12.83 31.69
C ALA A 555 1.51 -13.78 32.77
N GLN A 556 1.85 -15.08 32.66
CA GLN A 556 1.49 -16.07 33.69
C GLN A 556 2.12 -15.73 35.05
N ASP A 557 3.45 -15.48 35.07
CA ASP A 557 4.17 -15.12 36.30
C ASP A 557 3.62 -13.81 36.88
N TYR A 558 3.43 -12.79 36.02
CA TYR A 558 2.92 -11.49 36.45
C TYR A 558 1.53 -11.59 37.09
N VAL A 559 0.59 -12.31 36.47
CA VAL A 559 -0.79 -12.45 37.01
C VAL A 559 -0.82 -13.32 38.25
N ALA A 560 0.02 -14.35 38.31
CA ALA A 560 0.14 -15.18 39.53
C ALA A 560 0.71 -14.34 40.70
N ASP A 561 1.67 -13.46 40.47
CA ASP A 561 2.24 -12.57 41.50
C ASP A 561 1.22 -11.52 41.98
N LEU A 562 0.36 -11.01 41.08
CA LEU A 562 -0.74 -10.11 41.44
C LEU A 562 -1.80 -10.79 42.31
N ALA A 563 -1.96 -12.11 42.19
CA ALA A 563 -2.94 -12.93 42.88
C ALA A 563 -4.37 -12.32 42.88
N PRO A 564 -4.96 -12.01 41.71
CA PRO A 564 -6.28 -11.39 41.62
C PRO A 564 -7.36 -12.32 42.16
N GLN A 565 -8.53 -11.77 42.55
CA GLN A 565 -9.66 -12.59 42.96
C GLN A 565 -10.14 -13.45 41.77
N MET A 566 -10.22 -12.90 40.58
CA MET A 566 -10.69 -13.57 39.38
C MET A 566 -9.78 -13.31 38.18
N VAL A 567 -9.62 -14.31 37.30
CA VAL A 567 -8.95 -14.19 36.00
C VAL A 567 -9.92 -14.66 34.93
N LEU A 568 -10.21 -13.77 33.96
CA LEU A 568 -11.00 -14.09 32.77
C LEU A 568 -10.07 -14.37 31.61
N THR A 569 -10.16 -15.55 31.00
CA THR A 569 -9.36 -15.93 29.83
C THR A 569 -10.21 -16.56 28.73
N THR A 570 -9.86 -16.43 27.48
CA THR A 570 -10.47 -17.16 26.36
C THR A 570 -9.95 -18.61 26.38
N ALA A 571 -10.81 -19.57 26.58
CA ALA A 571 -10.44 -20.98 26.77
C ALA A 571 -10.62 -21.86 25.52
N SER A 572 -11.42 -21.42 24.55
CA SER A 572 -11.52 -22.10 23.26
C SER A 572 -10.97 -21.25 22.12
N LYS A 573 -10.78 -21.86 20.95
CA LYS A 573 -10.38 -21.18 19.73
C LYS A 573 -11.24 -21.63 18.55
N THR A 574 -11.74 -20.67 17.78
CA THR A 574 -12.47 -20.89 16.54
C THR A 574 -11.49 -20.96 15.36
N VAL A 575 -11.81 -21.76 14.34
CA VAL A 575 -10.95 -21.97 13.18
C VAL A 575 -11.04 -20.77 12.22
N ALA A 576 -9.89 -20.23 11.82
CA ALA A 576 -9.82 -19.13 10.86
C ALA A 576 -10.21 -19.57 9.44
N ALA A 577 -10.79 -18.64 8.65
CA ALA A 577 -10.92 -18.82 7.21
C ALA A 577 -9.52 -18.88 6.53
N PRO A 578 -9.30 -19.65 5.46
CA PRO A 578 -10.29 -20.44 4.71
C PRO A 578 -10.50 -21.86 5.24
N ASP A 579 -9.77 -22.28 6.27
CA ASP A 579 -9.73 -23.67 6.75
C ASP A 579 -11.08 -24.15 7.31
N ALA A 580 -11.91 -23.23 7.82
CA ALA A 580 -13.23 -23.52 8.33
C ALA A 580 -14.16 -24.22 7.30
N MET A 581 -14.04 -23.88 6.02
CA MET A 581 -14.83 -24.50 4.95
C MET A 581 -14.42 -25.93 4.62
N LEU A 582 -13.20 -26.33 5.01
CA LEU A 582 -12.63 -27.65 4.74
C LEU A 582 -12.87 -28.65 5.88
N ARG A 583 -13.38 -28.20 7.02
CA ARG A 583 -13.57 -29.03 8.21
C ARG A 583 -14.97 -29.61 8.30
N SER A 584 -15.05 -30.76 8.94
CA SER A 584 -16.33 -31.43 9.23
C SER A 584 -17.09 -30.70 10.34
N PRO A 585 -18.43 -30.78 10.39
CA PRO A 585 -19.18 -30.28 11.54
C PRO A 585 -18.68 -30.92 12.86
N GLY A 586 -18.33 -30.08 13.82
CA GLY A 586 -17.74 -30.49 15.10
C GLY A 586 -16.23 -30.31 15.20
N GLU A 587 -15.59 -29.80 14.15
CA GLU A 587 -14.13 -29.45 14.10
C GLU A 587 -13.91 -27.94 13.96
N GLN A 588 -14.95 -27.14 14.18
CA GLN A 588 -14.92 -25.69 13.98
C GLN A 588 -14.29 -24.93 15.15
N GLU A 589 -14.26 -25.57 16.30
CA GLU A 589 -13.79 -24.98 17.54
C GLU A 589 -13.06 -26.05 18.36
N THR A 590 -11.98 -25.67 19.04
CA THR A 590 -11.24 -26.56 19.94
C THR A 590 -10.94 -25.83 21.24
N LEU A 591 -10.74 -26.60 22.33
CA LEU A 591 -10.13 -26.06 23.53
C LEU A 591 -8.71 -25.54 23.17
N VAL A 592 -8.26 -24.48 23.83
CA VAL A 592 -6.89 -23.98 23.72
C VAL A 592 -5.92 -25.06 24.22
N ASP A 593 -4.85 -25.30 23.50
CA ASP A 593 -3.88 -26.36 23.82
C ASP A 593 -3.22 -26.11 25.19
N ASN A 594 -3.03 -27.17 25.96
CA ASN A 594 -2.46 -27.16 27.31
C ASN A 594 -3.16 -26.20 28.29
N TYR A 595 -4.41 -25.80 28.03
CA TYR A 595 -5.17 -24.85 28.87
C TYR A 595 -5.14 -25.21 30.36
N ALA A 596 -5.28 -26.50 30.72
CA ALA A 596 -5.23 -26.99 32.11
C ALA A 596 -3.87 -26.67 32.79
N GLU A 597 -2.77 -26.80 32.07
CA GLU A 597 -1.43 -26.54 32.60
C GLU A 597 -1.19 -25.04 32.73
N MET A 598 -1.72 -24.26 31.81
CA MET A 598 -1.57 -22.80 31.78
C MET A 598 -2.34 -22.12 32.93
N ILE A 599 -3.52 -22.59 33.28
CA ILE A 599 -4.30 -22.00 34.38
C ILE A 599 -3.85 -22.47 35.77
N GLN A 600 -3.08 -23.56 35.88
CA GLN A 600 -2.71 -24.14 37.19
C GLN A 600 -1.97 -23.15 38.10
N PRO A 601 -0.97 -22.39 37.65
CA PRO A 601 -0.30 -21.37 38.48
C PRO A 601 -1.25 -20.29 39.00
N LEU A 602 -2.25 -19.89 38.21
CA LEU A 602 -3.27 -18.93 38.63
C LEU A 602 -4.16 -19.49 39.77
N LEU A 603 -4.52 -20.77 39.65
CA LEU A 603 -5.28 -21.47 40.70
C LEU A 603 -4.44 -21.65 41.97
N ASP A 604 -3.17 -21.99 41.84
CA ASP A 604 -2.24 -22.13 42.97
C ASP A 604 -2.00 -20.78 43.67
N ALA A 605 -2.05 -19.66 42.95
CA ALA A 605 -2.03 -18.30 43.50
C ALA A 605 -3.32 -17.92 44.25
N GLY A 606 -4.38 -18.75 44.16
CA GLY A 606 -5.67 -18.54 44.83
C GLY A 606 -6.73 -17.84 43.99
N SER A 607 -6.43 -17.54 42.71
CA SER A 607 -7.39 -16.93 41.81
C SER A 607 -8.44 -17.91 41.33
N ARG A 608 -9.64 -17.40 41.07
CA ARG A 608 -10.70 -18.12 40.39
C ARG A 608 -10.61 -17.85 38.89
N VAL A 609 -10.64 -18.88 38.04
CA VAL A 609 -10.53 -18.73 36.59
C VAL A 609 -11.92 -18.80 35.94
N ILE A 610 -12.21 -17.79 35.11
CA ILE A 610 -13.41 -17.76 34.27
C ILE A 610 -12.96 -18.11 32.83
N ALA A 611 -13.29 -19.33 32.42
CA ALA A 611 -12.96 -19.91 31.13
C ALA A 611 -14.01 -19.49 30.09
N MET A 612 -13.71 -18.49 29.27
CA MET A 612 -14.66 -17.96 28.30
C MET A 612 -14.60 -18.72 26.99
N ARG A 613 -15.78 -19.07 26.44
CA ARG A 613 -15.93 -19.58 25.09
C ARG A 613 -15.63 -18.49 24.08
N ASP A 614 -14.89 -18.82 23.00
CA ASP A 614 -14.54 -17.91 21.92
C ASP A 614 -15.75 -17.43 21.10
N THR A 615 -15.61 -16.31 20.42
CA THR A 615 -16.62 -15.75 19.53
C THR A 615 -16.72 -16.52 18.22
N PRO A 616 -17.91 -16.57 17.58
CA PRO A 616 -18.06 -17.07 16.22
C PRO A 616 -17.10 -16.37 15.24
N ARG A 617 -16.50 -17.16 14.33
CA ARG A 617 -15.64 -16.64 13.29
C ARG A 617 -16.26 -16.89 11.92
N TYR A 618 -16.26 -15.84 11.08
CA TYR A 618 -16.78 -15.89 9.73
C TYR A 618 -15.65 -16.14 8.71
N THR A 619 -16.03 -16.49 7.48
CA THR A 619 -15.10 -16.64 6.35
C THR A 619 -15.00 -15.36 5.50
N TYR A 620 -15.65 -14.28 5.91
CA TYR A 620 -15.72 -12.99 5.24
C TYR A 620 -15.81 -11.86 6.28
N SER A 621 -15.44 -10.65 5.87
CA SER A 621 -15.57 -9.44 6.69
C SER A 621 -17.04 -9.06 6.85
N ILE A 622 -17.53 -9.03 8.07
CA ILE A 622 -18.92 -8.66 8.38
C ILE A 622 -19.22 -7.20 8.00
N PRO A 623 -18.38 -6.19 8.33
CA PRO A 623 -18.62 -4.82 7.93
C PRO A 623 -18.71 -4.63 6.43
N GLU A 624 -17.86 -5.33 5.65
CA GLU A 624 -17.90 -5.26 4.19
C GLU A 624 -19.16 -5.89 3.61
N CYS A 625 -19.60 -7.02 4.20
CA CYS A 625 -20.85 -7.65 3.82
C CYS A 625 -22.03 -6.71 4.08
N VAL A 626 -22.13 -6.16 5.28
CA VAL A 626 -23.21 -5.24 5.70
C VAL A 626 -23.23 -3.98 4.82
N ASP A 627 -22.07 -3.39 4.51
CA ASP A 627 -21.98 -2.22 3.64
C ASP A 627 -22.39 -2.51 2.18
N SER A 628 -22.11 -3.73 1.71
CA SER A 628 -22.45 -4.17 0.36
C SER A 628 -23.93 -4.57 0.20
N ASN A 629 -24.56 -5.07 1.26
CA ASN A 629 -25.95 -5.58 1.26
C ASN A 629 -26.93 -4.63 1.98
N LYS A 630 -26.81 -3.32 1.75
CA LYS A 630 -27.69 -2.29 2.34
C LYS A 630 -29.16 -2.60 2.07
N GLY A 631 -29.90 -2.96 3.16
CA GLY A 631 -31.33 -3.31 3.11
C GLY A 631 -31.65 -4.80 3.18
N GLU A 632 -30.66 -5.70 3.09
CA GLU A 632 -30.81 -7.15 3.23
C GLU A 632 -29.72 -7.70 4.17
N LEU A 633 -29.69 -7.20 5.41
CA LEU A 633 -28.63 -7.46 6.39
C LEU A 633 -28.55 -8.95 6.79
N ASP A 634 -29.68 -9.66 6.73
CA ASP A 634 -29.75 -11.11 7.01
C ASP A 634 -28.85 -11.95 6.05
N ASN A 635 -28.49 -11.41 4.88
CA ASN A 635 -27.52 -12.06 3.99
C ASN A 635 -26.11 -12.12 4.56
N CYS A 636 -25.83 -11.34 5.61
CA CYS A 636 -24.54 -11.29 6.29
C CYS A 636 -24.52 -12.08 7.59
N ASP A 637 -25.65 -12.70 7.97
CA ASP A 637 -25.73 -13.56 9.14
C ASP A 637 -25.05 -14.91 8.88
N GLY A 638 -24.44 -15.46 9.92
CA GLY A 638 -23.80 -16.78 9.89
C GLY A 638 -24.64 -17.84 10.59
N SER A 639 -24.36 -19.11 10.30
CA SER A 639 -24.90 -20.22 11.10
C SER A 639 -23.94 -20.61 12.23
N ALA A 640 -24.43 -20.70 13.45
CA ALA A 640 -23.62 -21.16 14.59
C ALA A 640 -22.96 -22.53 14.33
N GLY A 641 -23.63 -23.44 13.62
CA GLY A 641 -23.10 -24.75 13.30
C GLY A 641 -21.92 -24.75 12.30
N TYR A 642 -21.66 -23.63 11.61
CA TYR A 642 -20.46 -23.44 10.79
C TYR A 642 -19.35 -22.64 11.48
N ALA A 643 -19.70 -21.89 12.54
CA ALA A 643 -18.76 -21.04 13.26
C ALA A 643 -18.27 -21.68 14.58
N LEU A 644 -19.12 -22.50 15.22
CA LEU A 644 -18.87 -23.10 16.51
C LEU A 644 -19.22 -24.59 16.53
N ASN A 645 -18.65 -25.32 17.46
CA ASN A 645 -19.08 -26.70 17.73
C ASN A 645 -20.45 -26.70 18.42
N SER A 646 -21.26 -27.73 18.13
CA SER A 646 -22.58 -27.92 18.77
C SER A 646 -22.49 -28.18 20.28
N VAL A 647 -21.36 -28.71 20.74
CA VAL A 647 -21.05 -28.90 22.16
C VAL A 647 -19.89 -27.95 22.49
N ASN A 648 -20.08 -27.17 23.54
CA ASN A 648 -19.09 -26.22 24.02
C ASN A 648 -17.84 -26.97 24.53
N PRO A 649 -16.65 -26.79 23.91
CA PRO A 649 -15.42 -27.48 24.30
C PRO A 649 -14.96 -27.11 25.73
N VAL A 650 -15.31 -25.91 26.20
CA VAL A 650 -15.01 -25.46 27.56
C VAL A 650 -15.81 -26.25 28.59
N GLU A 651 -17.11 -26.49 28.32
CA GLU A 651 -17.94 -27.32 29.20
C GLU A 651 -17.47 -28.78 29.22
N GLN A 652 -17.14 -29.34 28.03
CA GLN A 652 -16.55 -30.69 27.96
C GLN A 652 -15.27 -30.81 28.79
N PHE A 653 -14.42 -29.76 28.75
CA PHE A 653 -13.18 -29.71 29.53
C PHE A 653 -13.51 -29.72 31.04
N LEU A 654 -14.45 -28.91 31.51
CA LEU A 654 -14.83 -28.81 32.91
C LEU A 654 -15.48 -30.10 33.38
N ASP A 655 -16.30 -30.76 32.56
CA ASP A 655 -16.88 -32.06 32.86
C ASP A 655 -15.82 -33.17 32.99
N SER A 656 -14.69 -33.05 32.31
CA SER A 656 -13.57 -33.99 32.33
C SER A 656 -12.63 -33.83 33.53
N LYS A 657 -12.73 -32.71 34.25
CA LYS A 657 -11.85 -32.29 35.36
C LYS A 657 -12.67 -31.81 36.54
N ASP A 658 -12.28 -32.17 37.74
CA ASP A 658 -12.96 -31.72 38.95
C ASP A 658 -12.24 -30.45 39.50
N TYR A 659 -12.64 -29.30 38.99
CA TYR A 659 -12.16 -28.00 39.48
C TYR A 659 -13.11 -27.39 40.56
N GLY A 660 -14.28 -28.01 40.81
CA GLY A 660 -15.30 -27.41 41.64
C GLY A 660 -15.68 -26.00 41.15
N ASN A 661 -15.72 -25.05 42.09
CA ASN A 661 -16.01 -23.65 41.75
C ASN A 661 -14.78 -22.80 41.40
N GLN A 662 -13.59 -23.39 41.32
CA GLN A 662 -12.37 -22.65 41.01
C GLN A 662 -12.24 -22.29 39.52
N VAL A 663 -12.81 -23.10 38.63
CA VAL A 663 -12.89 -22.82 37.20
C VAL A 663 -14.35 -22.89 36.77
N VAL A 664 -14.85 -21.86 36.10
CA VAL A 664 -16.25 -21.79 35.64
C VAL A 664 -16.27 -21.39 34.15
N SER A 665 -17.29 -21.85 33.41
CA SER A 665 -17.51 -21.50 32.01
C SER A 665 -18.29 -20.20 31.90
N LEU A 666 -17.88 -19.33 30.94
CA LEU A 666 -18.65 -18.16 30.48
C LEU A 666 -18.90 -18.30 28.97
N ASP A 667 -20.18 -18.42 28.61
CA ASP A 667 -20.60 -18.58 27.21
C ASP A 667 -21.57 -17.46 26.80
N MET A 668 -21.12 -16.64 25.83
CA MET A 668 -21.92 -15.52 25.27
C MET A 668 -22.58 -15.89 23.93
N THR A 669 -22.53 -17.15 23.51
CA THR A 669 -23.11 -17.61 22.24
C THR A 669 -24.58 -17.28 22.09
N GLY A 670 -25.35 -17.40 23.17
CA GLY A 670 -26.80 -17.11 23.16
C GLY A 670 -27.12 -15.65 22.80
N LEU A 671 -26.22 -14.72 23.11
CA LEU A 671 -26.33 -13.31 22.72
C LEU A 671 -25.93 -13.08 21.25
N LEU A 672 -24.83 -13.70 20.81
CA LEU A 672 -24.25 -13.50 19.46
C LEU A 672 -25.02 -14.29 18.40
N CYS A 673 -25.51 -15.45 18.73
CA CYS A 673 -26.15 -16.41 17.83
C CYS A 673 -27.54 -16.84 18.36
N PRO A 674 -28.51 -15.92 18.52
CA PRO A 674 -29.86 -16.27 18.93
C PRO A 674 -30.46 -17.28 17.92
N ASP A 675 -31.12 -18.32 18.44
CA ASP A 675 -31.75 -19.41 17.67
C ASP A 675 -30.77 -20.09 16.66
N GLY A 676 -29.47 -20.09 16.96
CA GLY A 676 -28.45 -20.70 16.12
C GLY A 676 -28.05 -19.89 14.88
N VAL A 677 -28.47 -18.63 14.79
CA VAL A 677 -28.09 -17.67 13.74
C VAL A 677 -27.23 -16.60 14.34
N CYS A 678 -25.94 -16.59 13.96
CA CYS A 678 -25.00 -15.56 14.40
C CYS A 678 -25.25 -14.28 13.64
N LYS A 679 -25.62 -13.22 14.33
CA LYS A 679 -26.10 -11.98 13.74
C LYS A 679 -24.95 -11.03 13.40
N ALA A 680 -24.95 -10.53 12.15
CA ALA A 680 -24.06 -9.49 11.69
C ALA A 680 -24.38 -8.12 12.33
N VAL A 681 -25.68 -7.86 12.56
CA VAL A 681 -26.19 -6.63 13.15
C VAL A 681 -27.24 -6.99 14.20
N ILE A 682 -27.11 -6.45 15.39
CA ILE A 682 -28.08 -6.61 16.49
C ILE A 682 -28.53 -5.21 16.92
N GLY A 683 -29.86 -4.95 16.90
CA GLY A 683 -30.44 -3.67 17.32
C GLY A 683 -29.80 -2.48 16.59
N ASN A 684 -29.63 -2.59 15.28
CA ASN A 684 -28.96 -1.61 14.39
C ASN A 684 -27.50 -1.27 14.75
N VAL A 685 -26.86 -2.15 15.56
CA VAL A 685 -25.44 -2.05 15.89
C VAL A 685 -24.69 -3.21 15.22
N LEU A 686 -23.61 -2.87 14.51
CA LEU A 686 -22.70 -3.81 13.88
C LEU A 686 -22.02 -4.66 14.96
N THR A 687 -22.23 -5.97 14.93
CA THR A 687 -21.73 -6.88 15.97
C THR A 687 -20.22 -7.04 15.91
N TYR A 688 -19.66 -7.09 14.70
CA TYR A 688 -18.22 -7.37 14.46
C TYR A 688 -17.54 -6.22 13.76
N LEU A 689 -16.26 -6.00 14.07
CA LEU A 689 -15.40 -5.04 13.37
C LEU A 689 -14.59 -5.65 12.21
N ASP A 690 -14.55 -6.99 12.14
CA ASP A 690 -13.93 -7.77 11.05
C ASP A 690 -14.66 -9.12 10.86
N ASP A 691 -13.93 -10.24 10.77
CA ASP A 691 -14.48 -11.59 10.63
C ASP A 691 -14.74 -12.32 11.98
N SER A 692 -14.23 -11.79 13.10
CA SER A 692 -14.27 -12.46 14.40
C SER A 692 -14.25 -11.55 15.63
N HIS A 693 -13.70 -10.33 15.50
CA HIS A 693 -13.63 -9.40 16.61
C HIS A 693 -14.91 -8.59 16.76
N LEU A 694 -15.40 -8.45 17.98
CA LEU A 694 -16.62 -7.68 18.28
C LEU A 694 -16.32 -6.17 18.27
N SER A 695 -17.27 -5.38 17.77
CA SER A 695 -17.16 -3.91 17.83
C SER A 695 -17.34 -3.42 19.27
N LYS A 696 -16.61 -2.37 19.63
CA LYS A 696 -16.72 -1.69 20.92
C LYS A 696 -18.14 -1.22 21.20
N THR A 697 -18.76 -0.61 20.20
CA THR A 697 -20.13 -0.10 20.27
C THR A 697 -21.10 -1.23 20.64
N PHE A 698 -20.98 -2.42 20.03
CA PHE A 698 -21.80 -3.58 20.38
C PHE A 698 -21.52 -4.08 21.78
N VAL A 699 -20.25 -4.30 22.16
CA VAL A 699 -19.86 -4.82 23.48
C VAL A 699 -20.34 -3.90 24.61
N LEU A 700 -20.25 -2.57 24.42
CA LEU A 700 -20.80 -1.62 25.40
C LEU A 700 -22.33 -1.70 25.51
N SER A 701 -23.05 -1.93 24.41
CA SER A 701 -24.49 -2.17 24.47
C SER A 701 -24.85 -3.47 25.20
N ALA A 702 -23.96 -4.48 25.15
CA ALA A 702 -24.11 -5.79 25.72
C ALA A 702 -23.66 -5.90 27.20
N LYS A 703 -23.18 -4.83 27.83
CA LYS A 703 -22.62 -4.86 29.17
C LYS A 703 -23.55 -5.45 30.21
N ARG A 704 -24.87 -5.21 30.11
CA ARG A 704 -25.87 -5.75 31.05
C ARG A 704 -26.00 -7.27 30.89
N GLN A 705 -26.06 -7.75 29.64
CA GLN A 705 -26.16 -9.19 29.35
C GLN A 705 -24.86 -9.90 29.78
N PHE A 706 -23.70 -9.27 29.51
CA PHE A 706 -22.40 -9.79 29.99
C PHE A 706 -22.37 -9.88 31.52
N ALA A 707 -22.76 -8.81 32.23
CA ALA A 707 -22.79 -8.80 33.70
C ALA A 707 -23.76 -9.88 34.28
N THR A 708 -24.90 -10.10 33.62
CA THR A 708 -25.84 -11.16 34.04
C THR A 708 -25.22 -12.53 33.88
N SER A 709 -24.67 -12.86 32.70
CA SER A 709 -24.02 -14.15 32.44
C SER A 709 -22.80 -14.37 33.34
N PHE A 710 -22.00 -13.31 33.57
CA PHE A 710 -20.85 -13.36 34.45
C PHE A 710 -21.27 -13.66 35.91
N LYS A 711 -22.29 -12.98 36.44
CA LYS A 711 -22.83 -13.23 37.79
C LYS A 711 -23.42 -14.63 37.93
N GLU A 712 -24.16 -15.10 36.93
CA GLU A 712 -24.71 -16.46 36.93
C GLU A 712 -23.60 -17.53 36.95
N ALA A 713 -22.52 -17.34 36.15
CA ALA A 713 -21.40 -18.26 36.11
C ALA A 713 -20.58 -18.25 37.41
N THR A 714 -20.34 -17.05 37.95
CA THR A 714 -19.40 -16.88 39.07
C THR A 714 -20.08 -16.85 40.46
N ASN A 715 -21.39 -16.64 40.58
CA ASN A 715 -22.10 -16.26 41.80
C ASN A 715 -21.45 -15.01 42.47
N TRP A 716 -20.89 -14.11 41.69
CA TRP A 716 -20.33 -12.84 42.17
C TRP A 716 -21.46 -11.83 42.41
N GLU A 717 -21.50 -11.21 43.59
CA GLU A 717 -22.59 -10.29 44.03
C GLU A 717 -22.35 -8.85 43.63
#